data_85a6d764c83234f158b852dae3b220e2
#
_entry.id   85a6d764c83234f158b852dae3b220e2
#
_cell.length_a   1.000
_cell.length_b   1.000
_cell.length_c   1.000
_cell.angle_alpha   90.00
_cell.angle_beta   90.00
_cell.angle_gamma   90.00
#
_symmetry.space_group_name_H-M   'P 1'
#
loop_
_entity.id
_entity.type
_entity.pdbx_description
1 polymer ?
#
loop_
_entity_poly.entity_id
_entity_poly.type
_entity_poly.pdbx_seq_one_letter_code
_entity_poly.pdbx_strand_id
1 'polypeptide(L)'
;PNLSARCYVLYSDNDLDKHFMLLNQTKLSISEIQQVWKAIKNLTKQRMNISCSALEIARQAGWDDSVSDIETRVRTALAALEQSGYLVRGNNVPHVYATGITVKNMDEARQRISASLLFGSDEIEKAVRIIKSLISQKHIAKAQDSEAESRIDYLADILGLSKREVISVVERMRQEGILADTKDISAYLLDAGDSERKSQTLLERFARLEQYILNHIPDESLRISCKQLNENAANDGINSSKEKDIRTLLYFLTVKGYTRKKEDAAHNMEITRQTDLETTIRRFEKRLEISRFAIEWLYKIAAETAREGSSGTAIQFSVVELLNRIKAGNQSLFGNLDDIQLEDVEEALLYLSKIGALKLEGGFLVLYNAMNIQRVKDNKSRYKQDDYRMLNEFYKQKIQQVHIVGEYANLMVKDYNAALKYVQDYFQMDYRKFIAKYFKGDRLNEIQRNLTPQKYSQLFGQLSKRQMEIISDKDSRCIVVAAGPGSGKTRVLVHKLASLLLLEDVKHEQLLMLTFSRAAATEFKQRLMELIGNAAHFVEIKTFHSYCFDLLGRIGNLEDAKNIVEKAAEMISQGEVEPNKIGKTVLVIDEAQDMGVDEYNLVKALMNNNEEMRVIAVGDDDQNIYEFRGSDSSNMYRLTQESGSKFIEMTENYRSAQHTVSFANGFLKAIDKRMKSTPITSMREEAGRVEVTHYQSKYMYQPLVDCLIRHKEKGTSCVLTQTNEEAVILMALLRKQGINSKLIQSMDGLR
;
A
#
# COMPACT_ATOMS: atom_id res chain seq x y z
N PRO A 1 19.50 -31.29 -35.30
CA PRO A 1 18.23 -31.70 -34.75
C PRO A 1 17.12 -31.38 -35.75
N ASN A 2 16.69 -32.42 -36.52
CA ASN A 2 15.63 -32.31 -37.54
C ASN A 2 14.37 -33.05 -37.07
N LEU A 3 13.99 -32.86 -35.81
CA LEU A 3 12.73 -33.41 -35.29
C LEU A 3 11.65 -32.32 -35.33
N SER A 4 10.50 -32.67 -35.94
CA SER A 4 9.33 -31.79 -35.93
C SER A 4 8.77 -31.68 -34.51
N ALA A 5 8.66 -30.42 -34.00
CA ALA A 5 8.04 -30.15 -32.73
C ALA A 5 6.64 -29.56 -32.94
N ARG A 6 5.69 -29.95 -32.08
CA ARG A 6 4.35 -29.33 -32.04
C ARG A 6 4.29 -28.38 -30.83
N CYS A 7 3.98 -27.12 -31.08
CA CYS A 7 3.71 -26.14 -30.03
C CYS A 7 2.20 -25.99 -29.85
N TYR A 8 1.74 -26.01 -28.61
CA TYR A 8 0.35 -25.75 -28.25
C TYR A 8 0.30 -24.49 -27.39
N VAL A 9 -0.54 -23.52 -27.75
CA VAL A 9 -0.80 -22.32 -26.99
C VAL A 9 -2.24 -22.37 -26.52
N LEU A 10 -2.45 -22.35 -25.22
CA LEU A 10 -3.76 -22.15 -24.59
C LEU A 10 -3.95 -20.64 -24.42
N TYR A 11 -4.98 -20.08 -25.04
CA TYR A 11 -5.23 -18.66 -25.06
C TYR A 11 -6.72 -18.38 -24.85
N SER A 12 -7.00 -17.37 -24.02
CA SER A 12 -8.32 -16.76 -23.85
C SER A 12 -8.19 -15.24 -23.82
N ASP A 13 -9.27 -14.51 -24.14
CA ASP A 13 -9.28 -13.04 -24.07
C ASP A 13 -8.95 -12.50 -22.66
N ASN A 14 -9.27 -13.24 -21.61
CA ASN A 14 -8.92 -12.90 -20.23
C ASN A 14 -7.41 -12.91 -19.96
N ASP A 15 -6.61 -13.58 -20.75
CA ASP A 15 -5.15 -13.63 -20.57
C ASP A 15 -4.51 -12.30 -20.96
N LEU A 16 -5.06 -11.59 -21.94
CA LEU A 16 -4.62 -10.23 -22.28
C LEU A 16 -4.89 -9.24 -21.13
N ASP A 17 -6.05 -9.35 -20.48
CA ASP A 17 -6.37 -8.49 -19.34
C ASP A 17 -5.39 -8.69 -18.18
N LYS A 18 -4.92 -9.92 -17.94
CA LYS A 18 -3.84 -10.19 -16.95
C LYS A 18 -2.53 -9.51 -17.34
N HIS A 19 -2.15 -9.55 -18.62
CA HIS A 19 -0.95 -8.85 -19.09
C HIS A 19 -1.05 -7.33 -18.94
N PHE A 20 -2.20 -6.73 -19.23
CA PHE A 20 -2.43 -5.31 -18.96
C PHE A 20 -2.36 -4.97 -17.48
N MET A 21 -2.93 -5.81 -16.61
CA MET A 21 -2.83 -5.63 -15.15
C MET A 21 -1.38 -5.65 -14.67
N LEU A 22 -0.57 -6.62 -15.12
CA LEU A 22 0.86 -6.71 -14.76
C LEU A 22 1.64 -5.49 -15.25
N LEU A 23 1.36 -5.04 -16.48
CA LEU A 23 2.01 -3.84 -17.02
C LEU A 23 1.64 -2.59 -16.20
N ASN A 24 0.37 -2.44 -15.83
CA ASN A 24 -0.09 -1.32 -15.02
C ASN A 24 0.53 -1.31 -13.60
N GLN A 25 0.77 -2.47 -13.00
CA GLN A 25 1.41 -2.55 -11.69
C GLN A 25 2.86 -2.05 -11.68
N THR A 26 3.58 -2.25 -12.77
CA THR A 26 5.01 -1.89 -12.88
C THR A 26 5.25 -0.54 -13.57
N LYS A 27 4.26 -0.01 -14.29
CA LYS A 27 4.33 1.28 -14.97
C LYS A 27 4.38 2.43 -13.96
N LEU A 28 5.30 3.36 -14.11
CA LEU A 28 5.41 4.56 -13.30
C LEU A 28 4.70 5.74 -13.94
N SER A 29 3.94 6.47 -13.15
CA SER A 29 3.37 7.77 -13.51
C SER A 29 4.38 8.90 -13.27
N ILE A 30 4.10 10.06 -13.85
CA ILE A 30 4.89 11.29 -13.58
C ILE A 30 4.87 11.62 -12.09
N SER A 31 3.72 11.49 -11.45
CA SER A 31 3.54 11.75 -10.02
C SER A 31 4.45 10.88 -9.16
N GLU A 32 4.58 9.59 -9.46
CA GLU A 32 5.48 8.68 -8.76
C GLU A 32 6.95 9.07 -8.93
N ILE A 33 7.36 9.46 -10.14
CA ILE A 33 8.71 9.94 -10.39
C ILE A 33 8.97 11.26 -9.63
N GLN A 34 7.99 12.14 -9.57
CA GLN A 34 8.07 13.37 -8.76
C GLN A 34 8.17 13.12 -7.28
N GLN A 35 7.46 12.10 -6.75
CA GLN A 35 7.58 11.67 -5.35
C GLN A 35 9.02 11.19 -5.05
N VAL A 36 9.58 10.35 -5.92
CA VAL A 36 10.98 9.91 -5.81
C VAL A 36 11.95 11.10 -5.93
N TRP A 37 11.70 12.03 -6.85
CA TRP A 37 12.51 13.24 -6.97
C TRP A 37 12.43 14.13 -5.72
N LYS A 38 11.26 14.28 -5.11
CA LYS A 38 11.08 14.98 -3.82
C LYS A 38 11.89 14.30 -2.72
N ALA A 39 11.84 12.97 -2.64
CA ALA A 39 12.65 12.19 -1.69
C ALA A 39 14.15 12.43 -1.88
N ILE A 40 14.66 12.36 -3.12
CA ILE A 40 16.06 12.65 -3.44
C ILE A 40 16.46 14.07 -3.04
N LYS A 41 15.61 15.07 -3.31
CA LYS A 41 15.86 16.47 -2.89
C LYS A 41 15.99 16.61 -1.37
N ASN A 42 15.13 15.91 -0.62
CA ASN A 42 15.17 15.92 0.84
C ASN A 42 16.44 15.25 1.37
N LEU A 43 16.77 14.06 0.88
CA LEU A 43 17.98 13.32 1.25
C LEU A 43 19.27 14.08 0.88
N THR A 44 19.25 14.84 -0.22
CA THR A 44 20.41 15.62 -0.70
C THR A 44 20.39 17.08 -0.23
N LYS A 45 19.56 17.45 0.75
CA LYS A 45 19.41 18.85 1.19
C LYS A 45 20.71 19.46 1.70
N GLN A 46 21.49 18.67 2.43
CA GLN A 46 22.78 19.11 3.02
C GLN A 46 24.01 18.65 2.22
N ARG A 47 23.90 17.58 1.42
CA ARG A 47 24.99 17.00 0.64
C ARG A 47 24.46 16.64 -0.76
N MET A 48 25.22 16.98 -1.81
CA MET A 48 24.82 16.67 -3.20
C MET A 48 24.89 15.18 -3.52
N ASN A 49 25.70 14.42 -2.79
CA ASN A 49 25.90 12.98 -2.97
C ASN A 49 25.34 12.23 -1.77
N ILE A 50 24.60 11.16 -2.06
CA ILE A 50 24.05 10.24 -1.06
C ILE A 50 24.27 8.80 -1.49
N SER A 51 24.29 7.91 -0.49
CA SER A 51 24.29 6.48 -0.68
C SER A 51 23.11 5.90 0.12
N CYS A 52 22.12 5.34 -0.56
CA CYS A 52 20.88 4.87 0.07
C CYS A 52 20.29 3.66 -0.66
N SER A 53 19.48 2.88 0.04
CA SER A 53 18.75 1.75 -0.55
C SER A 53 17.51 2.20 -1.30
N ALA A 54 16.98 1.35 -2.19
CA ALA A 54 15.72 1.61 -2.87
C ALA A 54 14.56 1.76 -1.87
N LEU A 55 14.57 0.95 -0.80
CA LEU A 55 13.54 0.99 0.23
C LEU A 55 13.57 2.30 1.03
N GLU A 56 14.77 2.82 1.32
CA GLU A 56 14.92 4.10 2.00
C GLU A 56 14.38 5.27 1.15
N ILE A 57 14.67 5.27 -0.15
CA ILE A 57 14.11 6.25 -1.10
C ILE A 57 12.59 6.12 -1.17
N ALA A 58 12.06 4.89 -1.26
CA ALA A 58 10.62 4.65 -1.31
C ALA A 58 9.90 5.19 -0.06
N ARG A 59 10.42 4.91 1.13
CA ARG A 59 9.87 5.44 2.39
C ARG A 59 9.88 6.96 2.44
N GLN A 60 10.96 7.58 2.00
CA GLN A 60 11.06 9.04 1.88
C GLN A 60 10.14 9.62 0.80
N ALA A 61 9.80 8.83 -0.22
CA ALA A 61 8.83 9.20 -1.25
C ALA A 61 7.37 9.04 -0.77
N GLY A 62 7.15 8.47 0.42
CA GLY A 62 5.83 8.20 0.96
C GLY A 62 5.21 6.88 0.45
N TRP A 63 6.03 5.96 -0.04
CA TRP A 63 5.58 4.62 -0.43
C TRP A 63 5.68 3.68 0.77
N ASP A 64 4.62 2.91 1.01
CA ASP A 64 4.60 1.92 2.08
C ASP A 64 5.01 0.51 1.57
N ASP A 65 5.16 -0.42 2.49
CA ASP A 65 5.58 -1.79 2.18
C ASP A 65 4.51 -2.59 1.39
N SER A 66 3.30 -2.04 1.19
CA SER A 66 2.24 -2.63 0.35
C SER A 66 2.46 -2.40 -1.15
N VAL A 67 3.33 -1.45 -1.50
CA VAL A 67 3.66 -1.15 -2.89
C VAL A 67 4.38 -2.35 -3.52
N SER A 68 3.79 -2.92 -4.57
CA SER A 68 4.40 -4.04 -5.29
C SER A 68 5.70 -3.61 -6.00
N ASP A 69 6.72 -4.50 -6.00
CA ASP A 69 7.97 -4.29 -6.72
C ASP A 69 8.69 -2.96 -6.44
N ILE A 70 8.68 -2.51 -5.18
CA ILE A 70 9.26 -1.22 -4.73
C ILE A 70 10.66 -0.99 -5.31
N GLU A 71 11.53 -2.00 -5.23
CA GLU A 71 12.92 -1.87 -5.69
C GLU A 71 13.00 -1.59 -7.20
N THR A 72 12.24 -2.32 -7.99
CA THR A 72 12.16 -2.14 -9.45
C THR A 72 11.57 -0.76 -9.81
N ARG A 73 10.54 -0.33 -9.11
CA ARG A 73 9.89 0.97 -9.33
C ARG A 73 10.85 2.13 -9.00
N VAL A 74 11.54 2.08 -7.86
CA VAL A 74 12.53 3.12 -7.49
C VAL A 74 13.68 3.15 -8.50
N ARG A 75 14.22 2.00 -8.89
CA ARG A 75 15.30 1.92 -9.90
C ARG A 75 14.87 2.49 -11.24
N THR A 76 13.62 2.24 -11.67
CA THR A 76 13.05 2.80 -12.90
C THR A 76 12.87 4.32 -12.80
N ALA A 77 12.38 4.82 -11.66
CA ALA A 77 12.25 6.25 -11.43
C ALA A 77 13.60 6.96 -11.44
N LEU A 78 14.62 6.38 -10.80
CA LEU A 78 15.98 6.90 -10.83
C LEU A 78 16.59 6.89 -12.25
N ALA A 79 16.32 5.85 -13.05
CA ALA A 79 16.74 5.78 -14.44
C ALA A 79 16.10 6.91 -15.28
N ALA A 80 14.81 7.17 -15.09
CA ALA A 80 14.10 8.26 -15.77
C ALA A 80 14.63 9.64 -15.37
N LEU A 81 14.91 9.84 -14.09
CA LEU A 81 15.51 11.08 -13.57
C LEU A 81 16.94 11.29 -14.09
N GLU A 82 17.74 10.24 -14.18
CA GLU A 82 19.10 10.29 -14.74
C GLU A 82 19.08 10.61 -16.24
N GLN A 83 18.21 9.95 -17.00
CA GLN A 83 18.05 10.19 -18.44
C GLN A 83 17.65 11.63 -18.75
N SER A 84 16.89 12.26 -17.86
CA SER A 84 16.47 13.67 -17.98
C SER A 84 17.45 14.64 -17.30
N GLY A 85 18.62 14.16 -16.84
CA GLY A 85 19.70 14.97 -16.28
C GLY A 85 19.41 15.57 -14.90
N TYR A 86 18.54 14.97 -14.10
CA TYR A 86 18.26 15.42 -12.72
C TYR A 86 19.28 14.94 -11.72
N LEU A 87 19.84 13.76 -11.96
CA LEU A 87 20.82 13.11 -11.10
C LEU A 87 21.77 12.25 -11.96
N VAL A 88 22.85 11.80 -11.36
CA VAL A 88 23.75 10.81 -11.90
C VAL A 88 23.85 9.67 -10.88
N ARG A 89 23.75 8.43 -11.34
CA ARG A 89 23.94 7.24 -10.52
C ARG A 89 25.39 6.78 -10.65
N GLY A 90 26.03 6.64 -9.49
CA GLY A 90 27.33 5.97 -9.40
C GLY A 90 27.18 4.45 -9.41
N ASN A 91 28.31 3.76 -9.37
CA ASN A 91 28.30 2.30 -9.21
C ASN A 91 27.63 1.92 -7.90
N ASN A 92 26.75 0.92 -7.93
CA ASN A 92 26.15 0.35 -6.74
C ASN A 92 27.24 -0.30 -5.91
N VAL A 93 27.43 0.22 -4.70
CA VAL A 93 28.48 -0.25 -3.81
C VAL A 93 27.84 -1.02 -2.68
N PRO A 94 28.05 -2.33 -2.56
CA PRO A 94 27.72 -3.01 -1.32
C PRO A 94 28.61 -2.44 -0.22
N HIS A 95 28.00 -1.91 0.85
CA HIS A 95 28.73 -1.49 2.04
C HIS A 95 28.96 -2.70 2.92
N VAL A 96 30.24 -2.98 3.24
CA VAL A 96 30.62 -3.88 4.33
C VAL A 96 31.18 -3.01 5.45
N TYR A 97 30.51 -3.02 6.56
CA TYR A 97 31.00 -2.40 7.78
C TYR A 97 32.01 -3.36 8.42
N ALA A 98 33.30 -3.09 8.29
CA ALA A 98 34.32 -3.73 9.10
C ALA A 98 34.59 -2.85 10.32
N THR A 99 33.96 -3.17 11.43
CA THR A 99 33.87 -2.30 12.60
C THR A 99 35.03 -2.45 13.57
N GLY A 100 35.77 -3.52 13.52
CA GLY A 100 36.93 -3.70 14.42
C GLY A 100 38.02 -4.56 13.81
N ILE A 101 39.25 -4.09 13.88
CA ILE A 101 40.42 -4.88 13.65
C ILE A 101 40.94 -5.30 15.03
N THR A 102 40.89 -6.61 15.35
CA THR A 102 41.29 -7.16 16.67
C THR A 102 42.76 -7.32 16.81
N VAL A 103 43.45 -7.43 15.69
CA VAL A 103 44.94 -7.60 15.66
C VAL A 103 45.63 -6.26 15.92
N LYS A 104 46.67 -6.29 16.71
CA LYS A 104 47.43 -5.10 17.11
C LYS A 104 48.32 -4.54 16.01
N ASN A 105 48.84 -5.42 15.14
CA ASN A 105 49.71 -5.05 14.02
C ASN A 105 49.62 -6.07 12.88
N MET A 106 50.30 -5.78 11.76
CA MET A 106 50.30 -6.63 10.58
C MET A 106 50.97 -7.99 10.78
N ASP A 107 51.93 -8.10 11.70
CA ASP A 107 52.64 -9.35 11.97
C ASP A 107 51.75 -10.35 12.71
N GLU A 108 51.00 -9.86 13.69
CA GLU A 108 49.96 -10.65 14.37
C GLU A 108 48.86 -11.08 13.39
N ALA A 109 48.42 -10.19 12.50
CA ALA A 109 47.46 -10.52 11.45
C ALA A 109 47.94 -11.63 10.55
N ARG A 110 49.19 -11.53 10.05
CA ARG A 110 49.81 -12.58 9.24
C ARG A 110 49.90 -13.89 9.97
N GLN A 111 50.35 -13.87 11.22
CA GLN A 111 50.49 -15.08 12.04
C GLN A 111 49.17 -15.79 12.21
N ARG A 112 48.10 -15.07 12.54
CA ARG A 112 46.75 -15.65 12.71
C ARG A 112 46.19 -16.16 11.38
N ILE A 113 46.30 -15.40 10.30
CA ILE A 113 45.82 -15.81 8.95
C ILE A 113 46.56 -17.09 8.50
N SER A 114 47.90 -17.15 8.70
CA SER A 114 48.70 -18.31 8.28
C SER A 114 48.49 -19.53 9.15
N ALA A 115 48.08 -19.36 10.42
CA ALA A 115 47.78 -20.46 11.34
C ALA A 115 46.35 -21.00 11.20
N SER A 116 45.49 -20.28 10.51
CA SER A 116 44.10 -20.64 10.34
C SER A 116 43.88 -21.71 9.28
N LEU A 117 42.99 -22.68 9.57
CA LEU A 117 42.58 -23.72 8.63
C LEU A 117 41.49 -23.24 7.64
N LEU A 118 40.97 -22.03 7.83
CA LEU A 118 39.90 -21.47 6.99
C LEU A 118 40.42 -20.84 5.69
N PHE A 119 41.74 -20.54 5.60
CA PHE A 119 42.31 -19.91 4.42
C PHE A 119 43.15 -20.89 3.60
N GLY A 120 42.84 -21.01 2.33
CA GLY A 120 43.71 -21.69 1.39
C GLY A 120 44.99 -20.87 1.10
N SER A 121 46.05 -21.51 0.54
CA SER A 121 47.32 -20.86 0.25
C SER A 121 47.21 -19.56 -0.56
N ASP A 122 46.30 -19.53 -1.55
CA ASP A 122 46.02 -18.35 -2.38
C ASP A 122 45.21 -17.26 -1.67
N GLU A 123 44.49 -17.63 -0.62
CA GLU A 123 43.61 -16.73 0.12
C GLU A 123 44.36 -16.03 1.26
N ILE A 124 45.43 -16.62 1.77
CA ILE A 124 46.29 -16.02 2.79
C ILE A 124 46.84 -14.68 2.31
N GLU A 125 47.37 -14.63 1.09
CA GLU A 125 47.92 -13.40 0.52
C GLU A 125 46.84 -12.35 0.31
N LYS A 126 45.63 -12.76 -0.19
CA LYS A 126 44.46 -11.90 -0.35
C LYS A 126 44.01 -11.32 0.98
N ALA A 127 43.91 -12.13 2.02
CA ALA A 127 43.52 -11.72 3.36
C ALA A 127 44.52 -10.71 3.96
N VAL A 128 45.82 -10.95 3.83
CA VAL A 128 46.87 -10.02 4.27
C VAL A 128 46.78 -8.68 3.54
N ARG A 129 46.52 -8.68 2.24
CA ARG A 129 46.36 -7.45 1.45
C ARG A 129 45.10 -6.67 1.85
N ILE A 130 44.00 -7.36 2.08
CA ILE A 130 42.74 -6.74 2.53
C ILE A 130 42.94 -6.10 3.91
N ILE A 131 43.48 -6.83 4.90
CA ILE A 131 43.65 -6.27 6.25
C ILE A 131 44.64 -5.10 6.28
N LYS A 132 45.70 -5.13 5.43
CA LYS A 132 46.62 -4.01 5.27
C LYS A 132 45.88 -2.75 4.77
N SER A 133 44.98 -2.89 3.80
CA SER A 133 44.16 -1.79 3.29
C SER A 133 43.22 -1.26 4.37
N LEU A 134 42.57 -2.13 5.14
CA LEU A 134 41.67 -1.74 6.23
C LEU A 134 42.40 -1.01 7.37
N ILE A 135 43.59 -1.45 7.76
CA ILE A 135 44.41 -0.77 8.77
C ILE A 135 44.80 0.63 8.28
N SER A 136 45.21 0.75 7.03
CA SER A 136 45.58 2.03 6.43
C SER A 136 44.45 3.01 6.40
N GLN A 137 43.24 2.57 6.04
CA GLN A 137 42.04 3.42 6.02
C GLN A 137 41.60 3.86 7.43
N LYS A 138 41.72 3.00 8.45
CA LYS A 138 41.43 3.35 9.84
C LYS A 138 42.31 4.48 10.37
N HIS A 139 43.54 4.55 9.96
CA HIS A 139 44.44 5.67 10.31
C HIS A 139 44.02 6.98 9.62
N ILE A 140 43.63 6.93 8.37
CA ILE A 140 43.16 8.09 7.61
C ILE A 140 41.85 8.63 8.18
N ALA A 141 40.91 7.75 8.53
CA ALA A 141 39.60 8.15 9.10
C ALA A 141 39.74 8.77 10.48
N LYS A 142 40.63 8.29 11.35
CA LYS A 142 40.91 8.93 12.64
C LYS A 142 41.39 10.40 12.51
N ALA A 143 42.08 10.68 11.40
CA ALA A 143 42.60 12.04 11.13
C ALA A 143 41.51 12.98 10.58
N GLN A 144 40.37 12.46 10.10
CA GLN A 144 39.31 13.25 9.43
C GLN A 144 37.97 13.24 10.14
N ASP A 145 37.87 12.69 11.35
CA ASP A 145 36.62 12.59 12.13
C ASP A 145 35.43 11.96 11.37
N SER A 146 35.71 11.10 10.35
CA SER A 146 34.72 10.38 9.56
C SER A 146 34.78 8.89 9.85
N GLU A 147 33.62 8.23 10.01
CA GLU A 147 33.50 6.80 10.14
C GLU A 147 34.19 6.08 8.96
N ALA A 148 35.07 5.12 9.27
CA ALA A 148 35.84 4.40 8.27
C ALA A 148 34.98 3.36 7.58
N GLU A 149 34.32 3.74 6.51
CA GLU A 149 33.62 2.83 5.61
C GLU A 149 34.59 2.21 4.63
N SER A 150 34.84 0.91 4.74
CA SER A 150 35.56 0.19 3.70
C SER A 150 34.61 -0.28 2.61
N ARG A 151 34.78 0.27 1.43
CA ARG A 151 33.97 -0.12 0.26
C ARG A 151 34.55 -1.39 -0.36
N ILE A 152 33.73 -2.45 -0.49
CA ILE A 152 34.18 -3.68 -1.17
C ILE A 152 34.64 -3.41 -2.60
N ASP A 153 33.96 -2.52 -3.32
CA ASP A 153 34.36 -2.15 -4.68
C ASP A 153 35.75 -1.50 -4.70
N TYR A 154 35.99 -0.60 -3.76
CA TYR A 154 37.28 0.06 -3.62
C TYR A 154 38.38 -0.95 -3.26
N LEU A 155 38.11 -1.89 -2.34
CA LEU A 155 39.05 -2.96 -2.01
C LEU A 155 39.26 -3.92 -3.19
N ALA A 156 38.20 -4.26 -3.91
CA ALA A 156 38.27 -5.10 -5.10
C ALA A 156 39.12 -4.45 -6.19
N ASP A 157 38.87 -3.18 -6.49
CA ASP A 157 39.62 -2.44 -7.52
C ASP A 157 41.10 -2.25 -7.17
N ILE A 158 41.42 -1.79 -5.95
CA ILE A 158 42.79 -1.57 -5.52
C ILE A 158 43.60 -2.87 -5.43
N LEU A 159 42.93 -3.95 -5.02
CA LEU A 159 43.58 -5.24 -4.81
C LEU A 159 43.55 -6.13 -6.05
N GLY A 160 42.82 -5.75 -7.09
CA GLY A 160 42.62 -6.56 -8.30
C GLY A 160 41.88 -7.87 -8.03
N LEU A 161 40.96 -7.86 -7.08
CA LEU A 161 40.13 -9.00 -6.66
C LEU A 161 38.68 -8.84 -7.13
N SER A 162 37.99 -9.95 -7.33
CA SER A 162 36.55 -9.88 -7.52
C SER A 162 35.84 -9.53 -6.22
N LYS A 163 34.67 -8.89 -6.30
CA LYS A 163 33.83 -8.58 -5.13
C LYS A 163 33.52 -9.81 -4.29
N ARG A 164 33.26 -10.96 -4.93
CA ARG A 164 32.98 -12.23 -4.24
C ARG A 164 34.16 -12.72 -3.43
N GLU A 165 35.37 -12.58 -3.97
CA GLU A 165 36.61 -12.97 -3.26
C GLU A 165 36.83 -12.08 -2.05
N VAL A 166 36.61 -10.76 -2.16
CA VAL A 166 36.74 -9.83 -1.03
C VAL A 166 35.74 -10.19 0.07
N ILE A 167 34.45 -10.41 -0.28
CA ILE A 167 33.42 -10.81 0.67
C ILE A 167 33.78 -12.12 1.38
N SER A 168 34.12 -13.16 0.62
CA SER A 168 34.46 -14.48 1.18
C SER A 168 35.67 -14.41 2.14
N VAL A 169 36.72 -13.66 1.77
CA VAL A 169 37.89 -13.50 2.63
C VAL A 169 37.60 -12.68 3.88
N VAL A 170 36.80 -11.61 3.78
CA VAL A 170 36.34 -10.81 4.93
C VAL A 170 35.52 -11.64 5.90
N GLU A 171 34.56 -12.46 5.41
CA GLU A 171 33.77 -13.36 6.24
C GLU A 171 34.64 -14.37 7.01
N ARG A 172 35.65 -14.97 6.36
CA ARG A 172 36.59 -15.88 7.02
C ARG A 172 37.47 -15.17 8.04
N MET A 173 37.92 -13.94 7.76
CA MET A 173 38.65 -13.13 8.74
C MET A 173 37.80 -12.81 9.98
N ARG A 174 36.49 -12.67 9.81
CA ARG A 174 35.55 -12.52 10.92
C ARG A 174 35.39 -13.81 11.72
N GLN A 175 35.22 -14.95 11.04
CA GLN A 175 35.14 -16.27 11.71
C GLN A 175 36.39 -16.58 12.53
N GLU A 176 37.55 -16.17 12.07
CA GLU A 176 38.82 -16.30 12.79
C GLU A 176 39.05 -15.23 13.87
N GLY A 177 38.13 -14.29 14.04
CA GLY A 177 38.25 -13.20 14.99
C GLY A 177 39.40 -12.23 14.70
N ILE A 178 39.90 -12.17 13.46
CA ILE A 178 40.90 -11.18 13.00
C ILE A 178 40.23 -9.83 12.75
N LEU A 179 39.00 -9.87 12.22
CA LEU A 179 38.05 -8.77 12.19
C LEU A 179 37.00 -9.12 13.23
N ALA A 180 36.91 -8.37 14.29
CA ALA A 180 35.80 -8.50 15.22
C ALA A 180 34.77 -7.47 14.85
N ASP A 181 33.51 -7.87 14.98
CA ASP A 181 32.48 -6.91 15.24
C ASP A 181 32.86 -6.23 16.57
N THR A 182 33.18 -4.96 16.56
CA THR A 182 33.14 -4.19 17.81
C THR A 182 31.74 -4.40 18.39
N LYS A 183 31.56 -4.17 19.70
CA LYS A 183 30.25 -4.28 20.36
C LYS A 183 29.26 -3.30 19.70
N ASP A 184 28.76 -3.67 18.53
CA ASP A 184 28.03 -2.78 17.61
C ASP A 184 26.55 -2.75 17.89
N ILE A 185 26.07 -3.74 18.64
CA ILE A 185 24.66 -3.84 19.03
C ILE A 185 24.51 -3.34 20.45
N SER A 186 23.65 -2.36 20.63
CA SER A 186 23.20 -1.91 21.94
C SER A 186 21.85 -2.50 22.24
N ALA A 187 21.77 -3.38 23.23
CA ALA A 187 20.49 -3.87 23.74
C ALA A 187 20.02 -2.99 24.90
N TYR A 188 18.84 -2.41 24.74
CA TYR A 188 18.14 -1.72 25.81
C TYR A 188 17.15 -2.68 26.45
N LEU A 189 17.38 -2.98 27.72
CA LEU A 189 16.50 -3.82 28.50
C LEU A 189 15.31 -3.04 29.01
N LEU A 190 14.21 -3.74 29.33
CA LEU A 190 13.02 -3.10 29.89
C LEU A 190 13.31 -2.57 31.31
N ASP A 191 13.13 -1.27 31.52
CA ASP A 191 13.39 -0.59 32.81
C ASP A 191 12.27 -0.86 33.80
N ALA A 192 12.41 -1.81 34.69
CA ALA A 192 11.74 -1.90 36.01
C ALA A 192 12.08 -3.20 36.73
N GLY A 193 12.12 -3.22 38.03
CA GLY A 193 12.63 -4.24 38.95
C GLY A 193 12.29 -5.72 38.77
N ASP A 194 11.57 -6.12 37.70
CA ASP A 194 11.27 -7.51 37.32
C ASP A 194 11.38 -7.67 35.79
N SER A 195 12.31 -6.99 35.15
CA SER A 195 12.38 -6.82 33.72
C SER A 195 12.76 -8.08 32.95
N GLU A 196 13.65 -8.93 33.51
CA GLU A 196 13.98 -10.22 32.91
C GLU A 196 12.75 -11.12 32.82
N ARG A 197 12.03 -11.26 33.93
CA ARG A 197 10.79 -12.04 33.98
C ARG A 197 9.72 -11.53 33.02
N LYS A 198 9.63 -10.21 32.85
CA LYS A 198 8.72 -9.58 31.86
C LYS A 198 9.11 -9.92 30.44
N SER A 199 10.40 -9.83 30.07
CA SER A 199 10.91 -10.21 28.76
C SER A 199 10.69 -11.69 28.46
N GLN A 200 10.95 -12.57 29.45
CA GLN A 200 10.69 -14.01 29.33
C GLN A 200 9.20 -14.31 29.21
N THR A 201 8.34 -13.69 30.03
CA THR A 201 6.88 -13.84 29.95
C THR A 201 6.34 -13.39 28.60
N LEU A 202 6.88 -12.30 28.06
CA LEU A 202 6.51 -11.79 26.74
C LEU A 202 6.92 -12.77 25.64
N LEU A 203 8.15 -13.30 25.70
CA LEU A 203 8.63 -14.31 24.77
C LEU A 203 7.74 -15.56 24.77
N GLU A 204 7.41 -16.11 25.97
CA GLU A 204 6.57 -17.30 26.10
C GLU A 204 5.14 -17.06 25.58
N ARG A 205 4.59 -15.86 25.81
CA ARG A 205 3.29 -15.48 25.28
C ARG A 205 3.29 -15.49 23.76
N PHE A 206 4.29 -14.87 23.13
CA PHE A 206 4.42 -14.83 21.69
C PHE A 206 4.74 -16.21 21.09
N ALA A 207 5.54 -17.02 21.78
CA ALA A 207 5.84 -18.38 21.36
C ALA A 207 4.58 -19.27 21.31
N ARG A 208 3.71 -19.20 22.32
CA ARG A 208 2.42 -19.93 22.30
C ARG A 208 1.52 -19.47 21.16
N LEU A 209 1.44 -18.16 20.93
CA LEU A 209 0.64 -17.61 19.85
C LEU A 209 1.20 -18.00 18.47
N GLU A 210 2.51 -17.99 18.31
CA GLU A 210 3.18 -18.38 17.07
C GLU A 210 3.00 -19.88 16.80
N GLN A 211 3.20 -20.73 17.80
CA GLN A 211 2.96 -22.17 17.68
C GLN A 211 1.51 -22.47 17.28
N TYR A 212 0.55 -21.74 17.85
CA TYR A 212 -0.84 -21.81 17.45
C TYR A 212 -1.02 -21.45 15.97
N ILE A 213 -0.46 -20.32 15.53
CA ILE A 213 -0.55 -19.89 14.12
C ILE A 213 0.05 -20.93 13.19
N LEU A 214 1.26 -21.44 13.49
CA LEU A 214 1.95 -22.42 12.64
C LEU A 214 1.17 -23.73 12.50
N ASN A 215 0.53 -24.19 13.56
CA ASN A 215 -0.29 -25.41 13.55
C ASN A 215 -1.61 -25.25 12.80
N HIS A 216 -2.13 -24.01 12.69
CA HIS A 216 -3.40 -23.73 12.03
C HIS A 216 -3.26 -23.30 10.56
N ILE A 217 -2.04 -23.14 10.04
CA ILE A 217 -1.82 -22.90 8.62
C ILE A 217 -1.80 -24.26 7.90
N PRO A 218 -2.79 -24.58 7.04
CA PRO A 218 -2.82 -25.83 6.29
C PRO A 218 -1.73 -25.84 5.20
N ASP A 219 -1.52 -27.00 4.59
CA ASP A 219 -0.52 -27.17 3.52
C ASP A 219 -0.87 -26.42 2.24
N GLU A 220 -2.17 -26.25 1.95
CA GLU A 220 -2.61 -25.55 0.75
C GLU A 220 -2.59 -24.03 0.94
N SER A 221 -3.59 -23.47 1.60
CA SER A 221 -3.62 -22.06 1.98
C SER A 221 -4.71 -21.80 3.02
N LEU A 222 -4.48 -20.80 3.89
CA LEU A 222 -5.46 -20.32 4.86
C LEU A 222 -5.91 -18.92 4.47
N ARG A 223 -7.21 -18.72 4.27
CA ARG A 223 -7.80 -17.39 4.03
C ARG A 223 -8.52 -16.92 5.28
N ILE A 224 -7.93 -15.96 5.99
CA ILE A 224 -8.43 -15.48 7.28
C ILE A 224 -7.99 -14.02 7.51
N SER A 225 -8.73 -13.26 8.32
CA SER A 225 -8.29 -11.95 8.78
C SER A 225 -7.50 -12.05 10.10
N CYS A 226 -6.62 -11.08 10.40
CA CYS A 226 -5.94 -11.02 11.69
C CYS A 226 -6.91 -11.00 12.87
N LYS A 227 -8.03 -10.29 12.72
CA LYS A 227 -9.09 -10.23 13.72
C LYS A 227 -9.70 -11.60 13.98
N GLN A 228 -10.08 -12.32 12.94
CA GLN A 228 -10.68 -13.64 13.05
C GLN A 228 -9.68 -14.68 13.62
N LEU A 229 -8.41 -14.61 13.21
CA LEU A 229 -7.36 -15.47 13.76
C LEU A 229 -7.14 -15.19 15.25
N ASN A 230 -7.25 -13.93 15.69
CA ASN A 230 -7.18 -13.56 17.10
C ASN A 230 -8.39 -14.04 17.90
N GLU A 231 -9.59 -13.95 17.34
CA GLU A 231 -10.82 -14.47 17.95
C GLU A 231 -10.76 -16.00 18.10
N ASN A 232 -10.27 -16.70 17.07
CA ASN A 232 -10.08 -18.16 17.12
C ASN A 232 -9.05 -18.53 18.20
N ALA A 233 -7.89 -17.85 18.24
CA ALA A 233 -6.86 -18.09 19.26
C ALA A 233 -7.39 -17.86 20.69
N ALA A 234 -8.22 -16.83 20.90
CA ALA A 234 -8.84 -16.55 22.19
C ALA A 234 -9.85 -17.65 22.58
N ASN A 235 -10.64 -18.16 21.63
CA ASN A 235 -11.57 -19.27 21.85
C ASN A 235 -10.85 -20.57 22.20
N ASP A 236 -9.65 -20.78 21.66
CA ASP A 236 -8.80 -21.94 21.95
C ASP A 236 -7.90 -21.75 23.18
N GLY A 237 -8.18 -20.73 24.01
CA GLY A 237 -7.56 -20.52 25.31
C GLY A 237 -6.34 -19.60 25.34
N ILE A 238 -5.99 -18.93 24.23
CA ILE A 238 -4.90 -17.92 24.18
C ILE A 238 -5.47 -16.51 24.41
N ASN A 239 -5.97 -16.28 25.62
CA ASN A 239 -6.75 -15.07 25.95
C ASN A 239 -5.95 -13.76 26.06
N SER A 240 -4.62 -13.79 25.95
CA SER A 240 -3.75 -12.59 26.13
C SER A 240 -3.25 -12.00 24.81
N SER A 241 -3.69 -12.49 23.66
CA SER A 241 -3.27 -12.02 22.35
C SER A 241 -4.09 -10.82 21.88
N LYS A 242 -3.46 -9.94 21.10
CA LYS A 242 -4.08 -8.82 20.42
C LYS A 242 -3.91 -8.97 18.91
N GLU A 243 -4.81 -8.42 18.13
CA GLU A 243 -4.69 -8.41 16.66
C GLU A 243 -3.31 -7.90 16.18
N LYS A 244 -2.76 -6.90 16.87
CA LYS A 244 -1.41 -6.37 16.59
C LYS A 244 -0.33 -7.44 16.78
N ASP A 245 -0.45 -8.31 17.76
CA ASP A 245 0.54 -9.37 18.05
C ASP A 245 0.55 -10.40 16.90
N ILE A 246 -0.63 -10.79 16.42
CA ILE A 246 -0.77 -11.67 15.26
C ILE A 246 -0.16 -11.03 14.00
N ARG A 247 -0.44 -9.76 13.76
CA ARG A 247 0.11 -9.01 12.62
C ARG A 247 1.63 -8.95 12.68
N THR A 248 2.20 -8.75 13.87
CA THR A 248 3.65 -8.74 14.10
C THR A 248 4.28 -10.10 13.79
N LEU A 249 3.66 -11.20 14.27
CA LEU A 249 4.14 -12.56 14.01
C LEU A 249 4.06 -12.92 12.53
N LEU A 250 2.92 -12.68 11.88
CA LEU A 250 2.76 -12.98 10.46
C LEU A 250 3.72 -12.17 9.58
N TYR A 251 3.98 -10.92 9.94
CA TYR A 251 5.02 -10.12 9.27
C TYR A 251 6.40 -10.77 9.43
N PHE A 252 6.79 -11.13 10.66
CA PHE A 252 8.07 -11.79 10.94
C PHE A 252 8.20 -13.11 10.17
N LEU A 253 7.19 -13.98 10.22
CA LEU A 253 7.17 -15.26 9.53
C LEU A 253 7.29 -15.11 8.00
N THR A 254 6.67 -14.06 7.44
CA THR A 254 6.75 -13.77 6.00
C THR A 254 8.15 -13.27 5.62
N VAL A 255 8.73 -12.34 6.39
CA VAL A 255 10.07 -11.78 6.13
C VAL A 255 11.15 -12.86 6.22
N LYS A 256 11.01 -13.79 7.15
CA LYS A 256 11.97 -14.89 7.35
C LYS A 256 11.69 -16.15 6.51
N GLY A 257 10.71 -16.07 5.62
CA GLY A 257 10.42 -17.14 4.65
C GLY A 257 9.78 -18.39 5.25
N TYR A 258 9.13 -18.29 6.40
CA TYR A 258 8.32 -19.38 6.95
C TYR A 258 6.99 -19.51 6.23
N THR A 259 6.40 -18.36 5.92
CA THR A 259 5.11 -18.25 5.24
C THR A 259 5.18 -17.25 4.09
N ARG A 260 4.27 -17.40 3.14
CA ARG A 260 3.95 -16.42 2.13
C ARG A 260 2.58 -15.84 2.42
N LYS A 261 2.47 -14.52 2.42
CA LYS A 261 1.23 -13.82 2.71
C LYS A 261 0.82 -12.98 1.50
N LYS A 262 -0.45 -13.08 1.12
CA LYS A 262 -1.13 -12.12 0.23
C LYS A 262 -2.30 -11.54 1.02
N GLU A 263 -2.45 -10.22 1.02
CA GLU A 263 -3.52 -9.53 1.72
C GLU A 263 -4.46 -8.89 0.71
N ASP A 264 -5.77 -9.09 0.91
CA ASP A 264 -6.80 -8.40 0.16
C ASP A 264 -7.22 -7.10 0.87
N ALA A 265 -7.92 -6.23 0.17
CA ALA A 265 -8.34 -4.95 0.74
C ALA A 265 -9.42 -5.04 1.83
N ALA A 266 -9.99 -6.22 2.05
CA ALA A 266 -10.87 -6.51 3.19
C ALA A 266 -10.07 -6.95 4.43
N HIS A 267 -8.73 -6.81 4.40
CA HIS A 267 -7.80 -7.31 5.42
C HIS A 267 -7.89 -8.83 5.66
N ASN A 268 -8.44 -9.58 4.68
CA ASN A 268 -8.27 -11.03 4.68
C ASN A 268 -6.91 -11.35 4.05
N MET A 269 -6.23 -12.28 4.68
CA MET A 269 -4.93 -12.74 4.24
C MET A 269 -5.06 -14.15 3.71
N GLU A 270 -4.44 -14.41 2.58
CA GLU A 270 -4.15 -15.74 2.11
C GLU A 270 -2.73 -16.09 2.53
N ILE A 271 -2.61 -17.06 3.46
CA ILE A 271 -1.34 -17.45 4.06
C ILE A 271 -1.03 -18.88 3.62
N THR A 272 0.18 -19.07 3.09
CA THR A 272 0.71 -20.39 2.70
C THR A 272 2.04 -20.64 3.37
N ARG A 273 2.30 -21.87 3.82
CA ARG A 273 3.63 -22.27 4.29
C ARG A 273 4.60 -22.35 3.10
N GLN A 274 5.86 -22.06 3.35
CA GLN A 274 6.93 -22.17 2.35
C GLN A 274 7.72 -23.48 2.49
N THR A 275 7.66 -24.11 3.67
CA THR A 275 8.32 -25.37 4.01
C THR A 275 7.31 -26.29 4.68
N ASP A 276 7.62 -27.59 4.77
CA ASP A 276 6.81 -28.54 5.52
C ASP A 276 6.69 -28.16 7.01
N LEU A 277 5.69 -28.70 7.70
CA LEU A 277 5.40 -28.33 9.08
C LEU A 277 6.54 -28.72 10.02
N GLU A 278 7.16 -29.88 9.82
CA GLU A 278 8.21 -30.40 10.68
C GLU A 278 9.46 -29.50 10.63
N THR A 279 9.91 -29.14 9.44
CA THR A 279 11.02 -28.18 9.22
C THR A 279 10.69 -26.81 9.82
N THR A 280 9.44 -26.36 9.65
CA THR A 280 8.99 -25.06 10.19
C THR A 280 9.02 -25.06 11.73
N ILE A 281 8.52 -26.12 12.38
CA ILE A 281 8.52 -26.25 13.83
C ILE A 281 9.96 -26.37 14.37
N ARG A 282 10.82 -27.15 13.71
CA ARG A 282 12.23 -27.28 14.11
C ARG A 282 12.96 -25.92 14.09
N ARG A 283 12.75 -25.12 13.06
CA ARG A 283 13.30 -23.77 13.00
C ARG A 283 12.74 -22.85 14.09
N PHE A 284 11.44 -22.94 14.37
CA PHE A 284 10.77 -22.20 15.44
C PHE A 284 11.36 -22.55 16.82
N GLU A 285 11.50 -23.84 17.15
CA GLU A 285 12.06 -24.31 18.40
C GLU A 285 13.50 -23.86 18.59
N LYS A 286 14.34 -24.04 17.57
CA LYS A 286 15.72 -23.56 17.56
C LYS A 286 15.82 -22.05 17.87
N ARG A 287 15.02 -21.24 17.18
CA ARG A 287 14.97 -19.79 17.43
C ARG A 287 14.50 -19.45 18.83
N LEU A 288 13.49 -20.15 19.35
CA LEU A 288 12.96 -19.92 20.69
C LEU A 288 14.03 -20.18 21.76
N GLU A 289 14.77 -21.27 21.65
CA GLU A 289 15.87 -21.60 22.56
C GLU A 289 16.98 -20.56 22.52
N ILE A 290 17.42 -20.14 21.34
CA ILE A 290 18.40 -19.06 21.19
C ILE A 290 17.89 -17.76 21.81
N SER A 291 16.61 -17.45 21.63
CA SER A 291 15.98 -16.25 22.21
C SER A 291 15.97 -16.27 23.73
N ARG A 292 15.65 -17.41 24.35
CA ARG A 292 15.71 -17.60 25.82
C ARG A 292 17.11 -17.36 26.34
N PHE A 293 18.10 -18.02 25.74
CA PHE A 293 19.49 -17.84 26.08
C PHE A 293 19.97 -16.38 25.93
N ALA A 294 19.60 -15.73 24.88
CA ALA A 294 19.98 -14.33 24.64
C ALA A 294 19.41 -13.37 25.70
N ILE A 295 18.15 -13.56 26.11
CA ILE A 295 17.54 -12.77 27.20
C ILE A 295 18.34 -13.02 28.52
N GLU A 296 18.51 -14.28 28.94
CA GLU A 296 19.18 -14.61 30.15
C GLU A 296 20.63 -14.06 30.20
N TRP A 297 21.37 -14.24 29.13
CA TRP A 297 22.74 -13.75 29.01
C TRP A 297 22.82 -12.21 29.08
N LEU A 298 21.97 -11.49 28.37
CA LEU A 298 21.96 -10.03 28.38
C LEU A 298 21.60 -9.47 29.76
N TYR A 299 20.60 -10.02 30.44
CA TYR A 299 20.25 -9.61 31.79
C TYR A 299 21.35 -9.93 32.82
N LYS A 300 22.08 -11.04 32.65
CA LYS A 300 23.24 -11.36 33.45
C LYS A 300 24.37 -10.32 33.30
N ILE A 301 24.70 -9.92 32.06
CA ILE A 301 25.67 -8.84 31.82
C ILE A 301 25.20 -7.54 32.45
N ALA A 302 23.89 -7.20 32.32
CA ALA A 302 23.35 -6.01 32.94
C ALA A 302 23.54 -5.98 34.46
N ALA A 303 23.28 -7.11 35.11
CA ALA A 303 23.46 -7.24 36.56
C ALA A 303 24.93 -7.16 36.99
N GLU A 304 25.86 -7.67 36.18
CA GLU A 304 27.31 -7.55 36.42
C GLU A 304 27.77 -6.08 36.25
N THR A 305 27.35 -5.42 35.16
CA THR A 305 27.69 -4.01 34.86
C THR A 305 27.12 -3.02 35.88
N ALA A 306 25.90 -3.26 36.36
CA ALA A 306 25.28 -2.45 37.43
C ALA A 306 26.03 -2.50 38.76
N ARG A 307 26.70 -3.63 39.09
CA ARG A 307 27.55 -3.77 40.27
C ARG A 307 28.84 -2.97 40.19
N GLU A 308 29.31 -2.67 38.99
CA GLU A 308 30.52 -1.87 38.74
C GLU A 308 30.26 -0.35 38.70
N GLY A 309 29.04 0.12 39.00
CA GLY A 309 28.72 1.53 39.23
C GLY A 309 28.40 2.37 37.97
N SER A 310 28.21 1.73 36.80
CA SER A 310 27.77 2.43 35.60
C SER A 310 26.24 2.43 35.51
N SER A 311 25.64 3.61 35.48
CA SER A 311 24.18 3.82 35.38
C SER A 311 23.68 3.79 33.93
N GLY A 312 23.95 2.71 33.18
CA GLY A 312 23.51 2.61 31.77
C GLY A 312 22.62 1.40 31.54
N THR A 313 21.43 1.61 31.01
CA THR A 313 20.46 0.58 30.60
C THR A 313 20.81 -0.11 29.27
N ALA A 314 21.86 0.35 28.58
CA ALA A 314 22.29 -0.17 27.30
C ALA A 314 23.49 -1.11 27.42
N ILE A 315 23.33 -2.34 26.95
CA ILE A 315 24.40 -3.35 26.91
C ILE A 315 24.93 -3.44 25.49
N GLN A 316 26.23 -3.23 25.35
CA GLN A 316 26.91 -3.38 24.06
C GLN A 316 27.48 -4.79 23.91
N PHE A 317 27.15 -5.48 22.82
CA PHE A 317 27.63 -6.82 22.51
C PHE A 317 27.75 -7.03 20.98
N SER A 318 28.37 -8.14 20.57
CA SER A 318 28.35 -8.56 19.17
C SER A 318 27.57 -9.86 18.96
N VAL A 319 27.01 -10.06 17.75
CA VAL A 319 26.34 -11.32 17.39
C VAL A 319 27.28 -12.52 17.52
N VAL A 320 28.55 -12.33 17.14
CA VAL A 320 29.60 -13.36 17.23
C VAL A 320 29.91 -13.71 18.71
N GLU A 321 29.93 -12.71 19.59
CA GLU A 321 30.11 -12.95 21.03
C GLU A 321 28.97 -13.80 21.58
N LEU A 322 27.72 -13.46 21.22
CA LEU A 322 26.54 -14.23 21.62
C LEU A 322 26.60 -15.66 21.06
N LEU A 323 26.94 -15.85 19.79
CA LEU A 323 27.10 -17.16 19.16
C LEU A 323 28.16 -18.00 19.89
N ASN A 324 29.34 -17.43 20.20
CA ASN A 324 30.39 -18.09 20.90
C ASN A 324 29.98 -18.49 22.33
N ARG A 325 29.19 -17.66 23.03
CA ARG A 325 28.62 -17.97 24.35
C ARG A 325 27.60 -19.10 24.30
N ILE A 326 26.74 -19.13 23.26
CA ILE A 326 25.81 -20.23 23.02
C ILE A 326 26.58 -21.52 22.82
N LYS A 327 27.62 -21.52 21.98
CA LYS A 327 28.47 -22.70 21.72
C LYS A 327 29.29 -23.14 22.93
N ALA A 328 29.70 -22.22 23.80
CA ALA A 328 30.48 -22.52 25.02
C ALA A 328 29.61 -22.93 26.22
N GLY A 329 28.35 -22.52 26.24
CA GLY A 329 27.52 -22.57 27.45
C GLY A 329 26.71 -23.83 27.65
N ASN A 330 26.53 -24.73 26.65
CA ASN A 330 25.66 -25.88 26.87
C ASN A 330 25.86 -27.08 25.95
N GLN A 331 26.48 -28.11 26.49
CA GLN A 331 26.44 -29.46 25.91
C GLN A 331 25.11 -30.20 26.18
N SER A 332 24.19 -29.66 26.96
CA SER A 332 23.00 -30.39 27.42
C SER A 332 21.63 -29.86 26.95
N LEU A 333 21.54 -28.62 26.45
CA LEU A 333 20.25 -28.03 26.07
C LEU A 333 20.01 -28.04 24.55
N PHE A 334 21.08 -28.00 23.74
CA PHE A 334 20.98 -28.01 22.29
C PHE A 334 21.57 -29.31 21.75
N GLY A 335 20.77 -30.19 21.18
CA GLY A 335 21.15 -31.56 20.77
C GLY A 335 22.38 -31.70 19.87
N ASN A 336 22.66 -30.79 18.95
CA ASN A 336 23.86 -30.74 18.09
C ASN A 336 24.31 -29.30 17.94
N LEU A 337 25.30 -28.86 18.70
CA LEU A 337 25.83 -27.50 18.78
C LEU A 337 26.50 -27.03 17.47
N ASP A 338 26.96 -27.95 16.65
CA ASP A 338 27.61 -27.65 15.35
C ASP A 338 26.64 -27.08 14.31
N ASP A 339 25.33 -27.16 14.57
CA ASP A 339 24.27 -26.75 13.64
C ASP A 339 23.79 -25.29 13.85
N ILE A 340 24.27 -24.58 14.90
CA ILE A 340 23.89 -23.17 15.14
C ILE A 340 24.82 -22.26 14.36
N GLN A 341 24.24 -21.53 13.39
CA GLN A 341 24.95 -20.56 12.56
C GLN A 341 24.66 -19.12 13.02
N LEU A 342 25.43 -18.17 12.46
CA LEU A 342 25.30 -16.75 12.78
C LEU A 342 23.88 -16.23 12.45
N GLU A 343 23.33 -16.69 11.32
CA GLU A 343 21.99 -16.33 10.86
C GLU A 343 20.88 -16.73 11.85
N ASP A 344 21.05 -17.84 12.57
CA ASP A 344 20.07 -18.30 13.58
C ASP A 344 20.04 -17.32 14.77
N VAL A 345 21.22 -16.81 15.17
CA VAL A 345 21.35 -15.84 16.27
C VAL A 345 20.77 -14.49 15.84
N GLU A 346 21.04 -14.05 14.61
CA GLU A 346 20.48 -12.83 14.04
C GLU A 346 18.93 -12.92 13.94
N GLU A 347 18.40 -14.07 13.53
CA GLU A 347 16.96 -14.30 13.46
C GLU A 347 16.32 -14.22 14.85
N ALA A 348 16.95 -14.79 15.88
CA ALA A 348 16.47 -14.75 17.25
C ALA A 348 16.48 -13.31 17.83
N LEU A 349 17.56 -12.56 17.60
CA LEU A 349 17.66 -11.17 18.03
C LEU A 349 16.62 -10.26 17.32
N LEU A 350 16.43 -10.45 16.01
CA LEU A 350 15.39 -9.73 15.25
C LEU A 350 14.00 -10.05 15.79
N TYR A 351 13.75 -11.33 16.12
CA TYR A 351 12.49 -11.75 16.72
C TYR A 351 12.23 -11.05 18.04
N LEU A 352 13.21 -11.08 18.96
CA LEU A 352 13.12 -10.41 20.27
C LEU A 352 12.84 -8.91 20.14
N SER A 353 13.48 -8.25 19.16
CA SER A 353 13.23 -6.85 18.87
C SER A 353 11.81 -6.61 18.33
N LYS A 354 11.31 -7.47 17.45
CA LYS A 354 9.97 -7.32 16.84
C LYS A 354 8.83 -7.55 17.82
N ILE A 355 8.98 -8.51 18.72
CA ILE A 355 7.98 -8.74 19.79
C ILE A 355 8.07 -7.72 20.92
N GLY A 356 9.12 -6.87 20.94
CA GLY A 356 9.33 -5.85 21.96
C GLY A 356 9.90 -6.39 23.29
N ALA A 357 10.48 -7.59 23.28
CA ALA A 357 11.16 -8.14 24.47
C ALA A 357 12.48 -7.43 24.77
N LEU A 358 13.15 -6.95 23.72
CA LEU A 358 14.36 -6.14 23.77
C LEU A 358 14.23 -4.99 22.77
N LYS A 359 14.81 -3.84 23.06
CA LYS A 359 15.06 -2.79 22.06
C LYS A 359 16.52 -2.91 21.64
N LEU A 360 16.76 -3.12 20.35
CA LEU A 360 18.09 -3.21 19.78
C LEU A 360 18.37 -2.00 18.92
N GLU A 361 19.54 -1.38 19.09
CA GLU A 361 20.07 -0.30 18.25
C GLU A 361 21.45 -0.67 17.75
N GLY A 362 21.75 -0.37 16.49
CA GLY A 362 23.04 -0.69 15.86
C GLY A 362 23.08 -2.06 15.18
N GLY A 363 24.17 -2.31 14.53
CA GLY A 363 24.89 -3.53 14.23
C GLY A 363 24.27 -4.74 13.57
N PHE A 364 23.12 -4.72 12.99
CA PHE A 364 22.77 -5.77 12.04
C PHE A 364 23.51 -5.50 10.73
N LEU A 365 24.39 -6.43 10.32
CA LEU A 365 25.02 -6.43 9.00
C LEU A 365 23.93 -6.53 7.95
N VAL A 366 23.44 -5.38 7.51
CA VAL A 366 22.60 -5.29 6.32
C VAL A 366 23.55 -5.12 5.15
N LEU A 367 23.86 -6.23 4.46
CA LEU A 367 24.38 -6.17 3.10
C LEU A 367 23.26 -5.57 2.24
N TYR A 368 23.16 -4.27 2.15
CA TYR A 368 22.25 -3.64 1.22
C TYR A 368 23.04 -3.05 0.06
N ASN A 369 22.55 -3.27 -1.16
CA ASN A 369 23.06 -2.61 -2.35
C ASN A 369 22.66 -1.13 -2.28
N ALA A 370 23.51 -0.32 -1.66
CA ALA A 370 23.31 1.11 -1.67
C ALA A 370 23.54 1.67 -3.06
N MET A 371 22.62 2.49 -3.50
CA MET A 371 22.73 3.23 -4.74
C MET A 371 23.38 4.57 -4.45
N ASN A 372 24.53 4.83 -5.10
CA ASN A 372 25.17 6.14 -5.05
C ASN A 372 24.44 7.08 -6.01
N ILE A 373 23.94 8.18 -5.48
CA ILE A 373 23.18 9.15 -6.24
C ILE A 373 23.78 10.53 -6.03
N GLN A 374 24.16 11.17 -7.13
CA GLN A 374 24.58 12.55 -7.14
C GLN A 374 23.49 13.43 -7.75
N ARG A 375 22.97 14.36 -7.01
CA ARG A 375 22.02 15.34 -7.52
C ARG A 375 22.73 16.37 -8.40
N VAL A 376 22.18 16.58 -9.60
CA VAL A 376 22.70 17.54 -10.58
C VAL A 376 21.86 18.80 -10.62
N LYS A 377 20.52 18.67 -10.77
CA LYS A 377 19.63 19.83 -10.80
C LYS A 377 19.37 20.40 -9.41
N ASP A 378 19.06 21.69 -9.36
CA ASP A 378 18.76 22.41 -8.13
C ASP A 378 17.46 21.95 -7.44
N ASN A 379 17.22 22.40 -6.22
CA ASN A 379 16.04 22.04 -5.44
C ASN A 379 14.71 22.55 -6.02
N LYS A 380 14.74 23.58 -6.90
CA LYS A 380 13.55 24.16 -7.53
C LYS A 380 13.13 23.39 -8.76
N SER A 381 14.00 22.54 -9.31
CA SER A 381 13.70 21.75 -10.51
C SER A 381 12.59 20.73 -10.24
N ARG A 382 11.67 20.61 -11.21
CA ARG A 382 10.53 19.70 -11.17
C ARG A 382 10.57 18.81 -12.40
N TYR A 383 10.31 17.52 -12.23
CA TYR A 383 10.18 16.58 -13.34
C TYR A 383 8.90 16.89 -14.13
N LYS A 384 9.01 17.10 -15.46
CA LYS A 384 7.91 17.60 -16.30
C LYS A 384 7.43 16.55 -17.30
N GLN A 385 6.32 16.84 -17.96
CA GLN A 385 5.74 16.01 -19.02
C GLN A 385 6.73 15.73 -20.16
N ASP A 386 7.53 16.72 -20.53
CA ASP A 386 8.54 16.55 -21.58
C ASP A 386 9.63 15.55 -21.17
N ASP A 387 10.04 15.56 -19.91
CA ASP A 387 11.01 14.62 -19.36
C ASP A 387 10.48 13.17 -19.36
N TYR A 388 9.17 13.02 -19.15
CA TYR A 388 8.47 11.74 -19.13
C TYR A 388 8.23 11.13 -20.51
N ARG A 389 8.35 11.92 -21.58
CA ARG A 389 7.97 11.52 -22.95
C ARG A 389 8.58 10.20 -23.40
N MET A 390 9.88 9.98 -23.19
CA MET A 390 10.55 8.75 -23.62
C MET A 390 10.05 7.51 -22.86
N LEU A 391 9.87 7.62 -21.56
CA LEU A 391 9.31 6.54 -20.75
C LEU A 391 7.86 6.25 -21.13
N ASN A 392 7.07 7.27 -21.41
CA ASN A 392 5.70 7.12 -21.90
C ASN A 392 5.62 6.41 -23.26
N GLU A 393 6.50 6.77 -24.20
CA GLU A 393 6.58 6.05 -25.49
C GLU A 393 6.95 4.57 -25.32
N PHE A 394 7.88 4.26 -24.41
CA PHE A 394 8.21 2.88 -24.07
C PHE A 394 6.97 2.11 -23.55
N TYR A 395 6.19 2.71 -22.63
CA TYR A 395 4.99 2.08 -22.11
C TYR A 395 3.90 1.93 -23.18
N LYS A 396 3.72 2.92 -24.05
CA LYS A 396 2.80 2.82 -25.19
C LYS A 396 3.16 1.65 -26.11
N GLN A 397 4.44 1.47 -26.41
CA GLN A 397 4.90 0.33 -27.21
C GLN A 397 4.64 -1.00 -26.50
N LYS A 398 4.83 -1.09 -25.20
CA LYS A 398 4.50 -2.29 -24.42
C LYS A 398 3.01 -2.62 -24.47
N ILE A 399 2.14 -1.63 -24.32
CA ILE A 399 0.69 -1.80 -24.45
C ILE A 399 0.33 -2.32 -25.85
N GLN A 400 0.89 -1.70 -26.88
CA GLN A 400 0.68 -2.12 -28.27
C GLN A 400 1.15 -3.56 -28.49
N GLN A 401 2.29 -3.97 -27.90
CA GLN A 401 2.78 -5.35 -27.99
C GLN A 401 1.79 -6.37 -27.42
N VAL A 402 1.11 -6.05 -26.31
CA VAL A 402 0.07 -6.95 -25.75
C VAL A 402 -1.07 -7.12 -26.75
N HIS A 403 -1.55 -6.03 -27.36
CA HIS A 403 -2.58 -6.11 -28.41
C HIS A 403 -2.12 -6.86 -29.66
N ILE A 404 -0.86 -6.67 -30.07
CA ILE A 404 -0.26 -7.40 -31.20
C ILE A 404 -0.27 -8.90 -30.96
N VAL A 405 0.08 -9.35 -29.75
CA VAL A 405 0.03 -10.76 -29.36
C VAL A 405 -1.40 -11.30 -29.37
N GLY A 406 -2.36 -10.51 -28.89
CA GLY A 406 -3.78 -10.88 -28.92
C GLY A 406 -4.32 -11.03 -30.34
N GLU A 407 -3.99 -10.11 -31.23
CA GLU A 407 -4.36 -10.20 -32.66
C GLU A 407 -3.74 -11.44 -33.32
N TYR A 408 -2.48 -11.72 -33.04
CA TYR A 408 -1.82 -12.92 -33.50
C TYR A 408 -2.55 -14.19 -33.05
N ALA A 409 -2.89 -14.27 -31.76
CA ALA A 409 -3.62 -15.43 -31.23
C ALA A 409 -4.99 -15.61 -31.89
N ASN A 410 -5.72 -14.51 -32.12
CA ASN A 410 -7.00 -14.53 -32.84
C ASN A 410 -6.85 -14.99 -34.28
N LEU A 411 -5.81 -14.54 -34.99
CA LEU A 411 -5.51 -14.99 -36.34
C LEU A 411 -5.13 -16.46 -36.39
N MET A 412 -4.36 -16.97 -35.41
CA MET A 412 -4.00 -18.40 -35.34
C MET A 412 -5.22 -19.31 -35.30
N VAL A 413 -6.30 -18.90 -34.64
CA VAL A 413 -7.55 -19.64 -34.55
C VAL A 413 -8.36 -19.55 -35.87
N LYS A 414 -8.35 -18.37 -36.52
CA LYS A 414 -9.21 -18.07 -37.68
C LYS A 414 -8.56 -18.40 -39.02
N ASP A 415 -7.32 -18.07 -39.22
CA ASP A 415 -6.55 -18.21 -40.45
C ASP A 415 -5.05 -18.32 -40.16
N TYR A 416 -4.56 -19.53 -40.13
CA TYR A 416 -3.18 -19.86 -39.84
C TYR A 416 -2.19 -19.21 -40.82
N ASN A 417 -2.52 -19.12 -42.12
CA ASN A 417 -1.63 -18.51 -43.10
C ASN A 417 -1.53 -16.99 -42.91
N ALA A 418 -2.64 -16.33 -42.58
CA ALA A 418 -2.65 -14.94 -42.23
C ALA A 418 -1.83 -14.69 -40.96
N ALA A 419 -1.91 -15.57 -39.96
CA ALA A 419 -1.12 -15.48 -38.73
C ALA A 419 0.38 -15.61 -39.00
N LEU A 420 0.80 -16.55 -39.85
CA LEU A 420 2.20 -16.70 -40.26
C LEU A 420 2.72 -15.43 -40.93
N LYS A 421 1.95 -14.88 -41.86
CA LYS A 421 2.31 -13.64 -42.55
C LYS A 421 2.39 -12.45 -41.58
N TYR A 422 1.47 -12.37 -40.62
CA TYR A 422 1.46 -11.35 -39.57
C TYR A 422 2.74 -11.37 -38.74
N VAL A 423 3.17 -12.56 -38.30
CA VAL A 423 4.42 -12.71 -37.53
C VAL A 423 5.65 -12.39 -38.37
N GLN A 424 5.69 -12.87 -39.63
CA GLN A 424 6.79 -12.52 -40.54
C GLN A 424 6.90 -11.02 -40.75
N ASP A 425 5.78 -10.33 -41.00
CA ASP A 425 5.75 -8.90 -41.18
C ASP A 425 6.16 -8.16 -39.89
N TYR A 426 5.79 -8.67 -38.70
CA TYR A 426 6.22 -8.08 -37.42
C TYR A 426 7.75 -8.05 -37.27
N PHE A 427 8.45 -9.11 -37.67
CA PHE A 427 9.91 -9.20 -37.56
C PHE A 427 10.65 -8.55 -38.74
N GLN A 428 10.04 -8.42 -39.92
CA GLN A 428 10.69 -7.95 -41.14
C GLN A 428 10.38 -6.50 -41.48
N MET A 429 9.27 -5.94 -40.97
CA MET A 429 8.85 -4.57 -41.26
C MET A 429 9.30 -3.60 -40.18
N ASP A 430 9.45 -2.32 -40.58
CA ASP A 430 9.53 -1.23 -39.59
C ASP A 430 8.26 -1.21 -38.73
N TYR A 431 8.44 -1.00 -37.43
CA TYR A 431 7.34 -1.08 -36.45
C TYR A 431 6.16 -0.15 -36.78
N ARG A 432 6.46 1.10 -37.22
CA ARG A 432 5.40 2.05 -37.59
C ARG A 432 4.63 1.60 -38.83
N LYS A 433 5.34 1.03 -39.82
CA LYS A 433 4.72 0.48 -41.02
C LYS A 433 3.87 -0.75 -40.69
N PHE A 434 4.30 -1.59 -39.77
CA PHE A 434 3.55 -2.74 -39.28
C PHE A 434 2.23 -2.29 -38.63
N ILE A 435 2.29 -1.33 -37.70
CA ILE A 435 1.11 -0.77 -37.03
C ILE A 435 0.14 -0.16 -38.06
N ALA A 436 0.63 0.65 -38.99
CA ALA A 436 -0.19 1.26 -40.04
C ALA A 436 -0.83 0.24 -41.00
N LYS A 437 -0.22 -0.94 -41.19
CA LYS A 437 -0.75 -2.00 -42.03
C LYS A 437 -1.89 -2.77 -41.34
N TYR A 438 -1.74 -3.14 -40.10
CA TYR A 438 -2.63 -4.07 -39.41
C TYR A 438 -3.66 -3.37 -38.50
N PHE A 439 -3.40 -2.14 -38.04
CA PHE A 439 -4.27 -1.40 -37.14
C PHE A 439 -4.65 -0.05 -37.75
N LYS A 440 -5.80 -0.01 -38.45
CA LYS A 440 -6.29 1.17 -39.17
C LYS A 440 -7.54 1.75 -38.48
N GLY A 441 -7.76 3.07 -38.60
CA GLY A 441 -8.95 3.73 -38.10
C GLY A 441 -9.07 3.61 -36.58
N ASP A 442 -10.27 3.24 -36.13
CA ASP A 442 -10.57 3.12 -34.68
C ASP A 442 -9.70 2.09 -33.97
N ARG A 443 -9.23 1.05 -34.68
CA ARG A 443 -8.31 0.05 -34.12
C ARG A 443 -6.97 0.64 -33.68
N LEU A 444 -6.51 1.74 -34.29
CA LEU A 444 -5.30 2.44 -33.84
C LEU A 444 -5.49 3.05 -32.45
N ASN A 445 -6.69 3.55 -32.14
CA ASN A 445 -7.03 4.07 -30.82
C ASN A 445 -7.21 2.94 -29.80
N GLU A 446 -7.73 1.80 -30.24
CA GLU A 446 -7.92 0.62 -29.38
C GLU A 446 -6.60 0.07 -28.86
N ILE A 447 -5.57 -0.07 -29.69
CA ILE A 447 -4.26 -0.60 -29.28
C ILE A 447 -3.45 0.34 -28.37
N GLN A 448 -3.93 1.56 -28.15
CA GLN A 448 -3.32 2.50 -27.20
C GLN A 448 -3.93 2.39 -25.79
N ARG A 449 -4.97 1.58 -25.60
CA ARG A 449 -5.68 1.42 -24.33
C ARG A 449 -5.12 0.22 -23.56
N ASN A 450 -5.08 0.35 -22.23
CA ASN A 450 -4.69 -0.74 -21.32
C ASN A 450 -5.84 -1.75 -21.07
N LEU A 451 -6.75 -1.88 -22.03
CA LEU A 451 -7.92 -2.76 -21.98
C LEU A 451 -8.21 -3.32 -23.38
N THR A 452 -8.77 -4.52 -23.41
CA THR A 452 -9.34 -5.05 -24.65
C THR A 452 -10.53 -4.22 -25.11
N PRO A 453 -10.82 -4.12 -26.42
CA PRO A 453 -11.99 -3.40 -26.93
C PRO A 453 -13.31 -3.91 -26.34
N GLN A 454 -13.42 -5.22 -26.16
CA GLN A 454 -14.59 -5.85 -25.57
C GLN A 454 -14.79 -5.41 -24.12
N LYS A 455 -13.73 -5.43 -23.31
CA LYS A 455 -13.76 -4.97 -21.91
C LYS A 455 -14.07 -3.49 -21.80
N TYR A 456 -13.51 -2.66 -22.70
CA TYR A 456 -13.80 -1.24 -22.76
C TYR A 456 -15.29 -0.96 -23.05
N SER A 457 -15.85 -1.64 -24.04
CA SER A 457 -17.30 -1.53 -24.38
C SER A 457 -18.19 -1.99 -23.24
N GLN A 458 -17.84 -3.07 -22.55
CA GLN A 458 -18.54 -3.57 -21.39
C GLN A 458 -18.55 -2.56 -20.23
N LEU A 459 -17.40 -1.92 -19.97
CA LEU A 459 -17.25 -0.98 -18.86
C LEU A 459 -17.88 0.40 -19.16
N PHE A 460 -17.75 0.91 -20.37
CA PHE A 460 -18.06 2.32 -20.67
C PHE A 460 -19.12 2.52 -21.75
N GLY A 461 -19.48 1.48 -22.50
CA GLY A 461 -20.39 1.60 -23.67
C GLY A 461 -21.83 2.01 -23.36
N GLN A 462 -22.28 1.90 -22.11
CA GLN A 462 -23.65 2.24 -21.69
C GLN A 462 -23.77 3.58 -20.95
N LEU A 463 -22.71 4.40 -20.95
CA LEU A 463 -22.69 5.67 -20.25
C LEU A 463 -23.21 6.81 -21.11
N SER A 464 -23.89 7.78 -20.50
CA SER A 464 -24.32 8.99 -21.23
C SER A 464 -23.12 9.87 -21.61
N LYS A 465 -23.34 10.79 -22.55
CA LYS A 465 -22.29 11.75 -22.96
C LYS A 465 -21.74 12.56 -21.78
N ARG A 466 -22.62 13.00 -20.87
CA ARG A 466 -22.22 13.75 -19.67
C ARG A 466 -21.42 12.89 -18.69
N GLN A 467 -21.84 11.63 -18.51
CA GLN A 467 -21.10 10.68 -17.69
C GLN A 467 -19.71 10.39 -18.28
N MET A 468 -19.63 10.21 -19.60
CA MET A 468 -18.34 10.03 -20.31
C MET A 468 -17.44 11.26 -20.23
N GLU A 469 -17.98 12.47 -20.23
CA GLU A 469 -17.22 13.70 -20.06
C GLU A 469 -16.46 13.70 -18.73
N ILE A 470 -17.12 13.31 -17.64
CA ILE A 470 -16.51 13.21 -16.29
C ILE A 470 -15.44 12.12 -16.25
N ILE A 471 -15.76 10.96 -16.83
CA ILE A 471 -14.89 9.78 -16.79
C ILE A 471 -13.63 9.99 -17.62
N SER A 472 -13.76 10.60 -18.79
CA SER A 472 -12.63 10.83 -19.72
C SER A 472 -11.74 12.02 -19.36
N ASP A 473 -12.17 12.89 -18.45
CA ASP A 473 -11.37 14.03 -18.00
C ASP A 473 -10.14 13.56 -17.19
N LYS A 474 -8.96 13.84 -17.72
CA LYS A 474 -7.66 13.47 -17.13
C LYS A 474 -6.84 14.69 -16.70
N ASP A 475 -7.23 15.85 -17.16
CA ASP A 475 -6.41 17.06 -17.11
C ASP A 475 -6.82 18.00 -15.96
N SER A 476 -8.09 17.97 -15.56
CA SER A 476 -8.60 18.85 -14.51
C SER A 476 -8.06 18.44 -13.14
N ARG A 477 -7.52 19.42 -12.42
CA ARG A 477 -7.03 19.24 -11.04
C ARG A 477 -8.17 18.97 -10.06
N CYS A 478 -9.30 19.65 -10.26
CA CYS A 478 -10.50 19.45 -9.46
C CYS A 478 -11.70 19.31 -10.37
N ILE A 479 -12.42 18.20 -10.28
CA ILE A 479 -13.70 17.99 -11.00
C ILE A 479 -14.80 18.07 -9.97
N VAL A 480 -15.67 19.06 -10.09
CA VAL A 480 -16.84 19.23 -9.21
C VAL A 480 -18.11 18.93 -10.01
N VAL A 481 -18.85 17.94 -9.58
CA VAL A 481 -20.05 17.47 -10.26
C VAL A 481 -21.29 17.77 -9.40
N ALA A 482 -22.10 18.73 -9.84
CA ALA A 482 -23.41 18.96 -9.26
C ALA A 482 -24.43 18.02 -9.93
N ALA A 483 -24.81 16.97 -9.23
CA ALA A 483 -25.56 15.86 -9.78
C ALA A 483 -26.97 15.80 -9.18
N GLY A 484 -28.00 15.94 -10.00
CA GLY A 484 -29.39 15.81 -9.55
C GLY A 484 -29.75 14.41 -9.06
N PRO A 485 -30.89 14.29 -8.36
CA PRO A 485 -31.36 12.99 -7.88
C PRO A 485 -31.60 12.04 -9.05
N GLY A 486 -31.19 10.78 -8.88
CA GLY A 486 -31.38 9.76 -9.92
C GLY A 486 -30.53 9.93 -11.17
N SER A 487 -29.53 10.84 -11.19
CA SER A 487 -28.63 11.07 -12.33
C SER A 487 -27.54 9.99 -12.48
N GLY A 488 -27.43 9.09 -11.54
CA GLY A 488 -26.42 8.03 -11.53
C GLY A 488 -25.12 8.47 -10.91
N LYS A 489 -25.10 9.33 -9.89
CA LYS A 489 -23.91 9.74 -9.12
C LYS A 489 -22.98 8.58 -8.80
N THR A 490 -23.51 7.57 -8.08
CA THR A 490 -22.75 6.36 -7.69
C THR A 490 -22.20 5.62 -8.91
N ARG A 491 -23.00 5.50 -9.98
CA ARG A 491 -22.56 4.85 -11.23
C ARG A 491 -21.37 5.58 -11.85
N VAL A 492 -21.44 6.89 -11.96
CA VAL A 492 -20.33 7.71 -12.52
C VAL A 492 -19.08 7.57 -11.67
N LEU A 493 -19.19 7.62 -10.34
CA LEU A 493 -18.05 7.47 -9.46
C LEU A 493 -17.40 6.09 -9.56
N VAL A 494 -18.20 5.01 -9.57
CA VAL A 494 -17.68 3.64 -9.74
C VAL A 494 -16.96 3.48 -11.07
N HIS A 495 -17.52 4.01 -12.17
CA HIS A 495 -16.87 3.98 -13.50
C HIS A 495 -15.66 4.91 -13.57
N LYS A 496 -15.66 6.05 -12.87
CA LYS A 496 -14.48 6.92 -12.77
C LYS A 496 -13.35 6.25 -11.99
N LEU A 497 -13.65 5.59 -10.87
CA LEU A 497 -12.67 4.77 -10.15
C LEU A 497 -12.08 3.67 -11.04
N ALA A 498 -12.93 2.97 -11.81
CA ALA A 498 -12.46 1.98 -12.76
C ALA A 498 -11.57 2.61 -13.87
N SER A 499 -11.95 3.77 -14.39
CA SER A 499 -11.14 4.51 -15.38
C SER A 499 -9.78 4.93 -14.82
N LEU A 500 -9.74 5.46 -13.59
CA LEU A 500 -8.50 5.85 -12.93
C LEU A 500 -7.53 4.67 -12.83
N LEU A 501 -8.02 3.50 -12.41
CA LEU A 501 -7.20 2.31 -12.21
C LEU A 501 -6.79 1.62 -13.51
N LEU A 502 -7.66 1.61 -14.53
CA LEU A 502 -7.47 0.82 -15.75
C LEU A 502 -6.95 1.64 -16.94
N LEU A 503 -7.28 2.94 -17.01
CA LEU A 503 -6.97 3.80 -18.16
C LEU A 503 -6.04 4.99 -17.84
N GLU A 504 -5.98 5.41 -16.57
CA GLU A 504 -5.23 6.60 -16.16
C GLU A 504 -3.98 6.27 -15.35
N ASP A 505 -3.61 4.99 -15.26
CA ASP A 505 -2.40 4.50 -14.56
C ASP A 505 -2.31 4.89 -13.07
N VAL A 506 -3.43 5.23 -12.44
CA VAL A 506 -3.50 5.49 -11.01
C VAL A 506 -3.44 4.16 -10.27
N LYS A 507 -2.51 4.05 -9.32
CA LYS A 507 -2.38 2.84 -8.50
C LYS A 507 -3.42 2.86 -7.37
N HIS A 508 -3.82 1.68 -6.91
CA HIS A 508 -4.79 1.56 -5.82
C HIS A 508 -4.32 2.26 -4.53
N GLU A 509 -3.03 2.21 -4.21
CA GLU A 509 -2.44 2.89 -3.06
C GLU A 509 -2.46 4.43 -3.17
N GLN A 510 -2.54 4.96 -4.38
CA GLN A 510 -2.60 6.39 -4.67
C GLN A 510 -4.01 6.97 -4.63
N LEU A 511 -5.02 6.10 -4.61
CA LEU A 511 -6.43 6.47 -4.67
C LEU A 511 -7.05 6.41 -3.29
N LEU A 512 -7.74 7.48 -2.92
CA LEU A 512 -8.56 7.56 -1.71
C LEU A 512 -9.96 7.99 -2.09
N MET A 513 -10.97 7.26 -1.62
CA MET A 513 -12.36 7.69 -1.71
C MET A 513 -12.93 7.93 -0.33
N LEU A 514 -13.48 9.13 -0.12
CA LEU A 514 -14.15 9.53 1.12
C LEU A 514 -15.65 9.67 0.92
N THR A 515 -16.40 9.20 1.89
CA THR A 515 -17.88 9.28 1.93
C THR A 515 -18.37 9.58 3.36
N PHE A 516 -19.63 9.94 3.52
CA PHE A 516 -20.21 10.28 4.83
C PHE A 516 -20.82 9.09 5.56
N SER A 517 -21.05 7.95 4.91
CA SER A 517 -21.64 6.79 5.56
C SER A 517 -20.91 5.49 5.27
N ARG A 518 -20.86 4.60 6.28
CA ARG A 518 -20.31 3.25 6.14
C ARG A 518 -21.07 2.40 5.12
N ALA A 519 -22.39 2.60 5.05
CA ALA A 519 -23.24 1.88 4.10
C ALA A 519 -22.86 2.25 2.66
N ALA A 520 -22.65 3.54 2.36
CA ALA A 520 -22.20 4.00 1.05
C ALA A 520 -20.81 3.43 0.71
N ALA A 521 -19.86 3.45 1.64
CA ALA A 521 -18.53 2.87 1.41
C ALA A 521 -18.60 1.38 1.05
N THR A 522 -19.47 0.61 1.73
CA THR A 522 -19.66 -0.82 1.44
C THR A 522 -20.30 -1.03 0.07
N GLU A 523 -21.33 -0.26 -0.26
CA GLU A 523 -22.02 -0.33 -1.56
C GLU A 523 -21.08 0.00 -2.71
N PHE A 524 -20.29 1.07 -2.58
CA PHE A 524 -19.28 1.44 -3.57
C PHE A 524 -18.28 0.30 -3.81
N LYS A 525 -17.77 -0.28 -2.74
CA LYS A 525 -16.79 -1.38 -2.82
C LYS A 525 -17.39 -2.59 -3.53
N GLN A 526 -18.63 -2.96 -3.21
CA GLN A 526 -19.32 -4.05 -3.87
C GLN A 526 -19.53 -3.78 -5.36
N ARG A 527 -20.02 -2.60 -5.74
CA ARG A 527 -20.23 -2.23 -7.15
C ARG A 527 -18.93 -2.16 -7.92
N LEU A 528 -17.86 -1.68 -7.31
CA LEU A 528 -16.54 -1.65 -7.93
C LEU A 528 -16.00 -3.07 -8.13
N MET A 529 -16.22 -3.98 -7.17
CA MET A 529 -15.86 -5.40 -7.31
C MET A 529 -16.61 -6.08 -8.46
N GLU A 530 -17.91 -5.80 -8.62
CA GLU A 530 -18.70 -6.31 -9.73
C GLU A 530 -18.16 -5.83 -11.08
N LEU A 531 -17.61 -4.62 -11.13
CA LEU A 531 -17.12 -3.99 -12.36
C LEU A 531 -15.70 -4.42 -12.75
N ILE A 532 -14.75 -4.42 -11.80
CA ILE A 532 -13.32 -4.64 -12.05
C ILE A 532 -12.73 -5.85 -11.29
N GLY A 533 -13.56 -6.61 -10.58
CA GLY A 533 -13.13 -7.82 -9.85
C GLY A 533 -12.19 -7.53 -8.68
N ASN A 534 -11.24 -8.43 -8.46
CA ASN A 534 -10.36 -8.40 -7.28
C ASN A 534 -9.51 -7.11 -7.14
N ALA A 535 -9.27 -6.38 -8.21
CA ALA A 535 -8.56 -5.10 -8.14
C ALA A 535 -9.26 -4.06 -7.25
N ALA A 536 -10.59 -4.15 -7.11
CA ALA A 536 -11.38 -3.28 -6.25
C ALA A 536 -11.08 -3.45 -4.75
N HIS A 537 -10.56 -4.60 -4.33
CA HIS A 537 -10.24 -4.85 -2.93
C HIS A 537 -9.16 -3.93 -2.37
N PHE A 538 -8.26 -3.51 -3.24
CA PHE A 538 -7.10 -2.68 -2.87
C PHE A 538 -7.40 -1.17 -2.84
N VAL A 539 -8.59 -0.76 -3.27
CA VAL A 539 -8.98 0.65 -3.26
C VAL A 539 -9.40 1.06 -1.85
N GLU A 540 -8.81 2.12 -1.35
CA GLU A 540 -9.12 2.68 -0.03
C GLU A 540 -10.42 3.52 -0.11
N ILE A 541 -11.53 2.94 0.37
CA ILE A 541 -12.84 3.59 0.46
C ILE A 541 -13.22 3.66 1.93
N LYS A 542 -13.30 4.87 2.48
CA LYS A 542 -13.53 5.13 3.92
C LYS A 542 -14.50 6.28 4.14
N THR A 543 -15.03 6.35 5.36
CA THR A 543 -15.67 7.60 5.81
C THR A 543 -14.62 8.60 6.26
N PHE A 544 -14.91 9.91 6.22
CA PHE A 544 -14.02 10.96 6.70
C PHE A 544 -13.49 10.65 8.11
N HIS A 545 -14.36 10.32 9.03
CA HIS A 545 -13.97 9.96 10.39
C HIS A 545 -13.07 8.72 10.45
N SER A 546 -13.39 7.65 9.69
CA SER A 546 -12.59 6.43 9.68
C SER A 546 -11.19 6.67 9.14
N TYR A 547 -11.07 7.51 8.11
CA TYR A 547 -9.78 7.90 7.57
C TYR A 547 -8.93 8.68 8.57
N CYS A 548 -9.54 9.65 9.27
CA CYS A 548 -8.86 10.43 10.30
C CYS A 548 -8.41 9.57 11.49
N PHE A 549 -9.21 8.60 11.92
CA PHE A 549 -8.80 7.63 12.95
C PHE A 549 -7.58 6.82 12.52
N ASP A 550 -7.56 6.36 11.30
CA ASP A 550 -6.40 5.60 10.77
C ASP A 550 -5.14 6.45 10.65
N LEU A 551 -5.28 7.71 10.25
CA LEU A 551 -4.15 8.65 10.19
C LEU A 551 -3.52 8.88 11.56
N LEU A 552 -4.36 9.08 12.58
CA LEU A 552 -3.92 9.42 13.93
C LEU A 552 -3.51 8.19 14.76
N GLY A 553 -3.71 6.97 14.24
CA GLY A 553 -3.35 5.72 14.93
C GLY A 553 -4.12 5.47 16.23
N ARG A 554 -5.26 6.12 16.43
CA ARG A 554 -6.08 6.02 17.65
C ARG A 554 -7.25 5.08 17.43
N ILE A 555 -7.39 4.12 18.32
CA ILE A 555 -8.66 3.40 18.55
C ILE A 555 -9.43 4.31 19.51
N GLY A 556 -10.42 5.07 18.97
CA GLY A 556 -11.00 6.20 19.67
C GLY A 556 -11.89 5.87 20.85
N ASN A 557 -11.78 6.70 21.88
CA ASN A 557 -12.87 6.94 22.83
C ASN A 557 -13.88 7.91 22.19
N LEU A 558 -15.16 7.76 22.52
CA LEU A 558 -16.28 8.55 21.98
C LEU A 558 -16.11 10.08 22.16
N GLU A 559 -15.34 10.54 23.15
CA GLU A 559 -15.09 11.96 23.39
C GLU A 559 -14.07 12.57 22.42
N ASP A 560 -13.11 11.77 21.94
CA ASP A 560 -12.10 12.21 20.93
C ASP A 560 -12.69 12.27 19.51
N ALA A 561 -13.88 11.71 19.29
CA ALA A 561 -14.49 11.60 17.97
C ALA A 561 -15.04 12.93 17.42
N LYS A 562 -15.41 13.88 18.29
CA LYS A 562 -16.07 15.13 17.87
C LYS A 562 -15.18 16.06 17.05
N ASN A 563 -13.86 16.08 17.29
CA ASN A 563 -12.91 16.99 16.63
C ASN A 563 -11.82 16.26 15.86
N ILE A 564 -12.03 14.97 15.53
CA ILE A 564 -10.97 14.16 14.92
C ILE A 564 -10.60 14.61 13.51
N VAL A 565 -11.57 15.15 12.76
CA VAL A 565 -11.36 15.62 11.38
C VAL A 565 -10.54 16.92 11.40
N GLU A 566 -10.91 17.88 12.26
CA GLU A 566 -10.18 19.12 12.50
C GLU A 566 -8.73 18.84 12.90
N LYS A 567 -8.54 17.98 13.90
CA LYS A 567 -7.22 17.60 14.40
C LYS A 567 -6.36 16.91 13.34
N ALA A 568 -6.95 16.05 12.51
CA ALA A 568 -6.23 15.43 11.41
C ALA A 568 -5.78 16.47 10.36
N ALA A 569 -6.64 17.45 10.03
CA ALA A 569 -6.30 18.54 9.13
C ALA A 569 -5.14 19.41 9.67
N GLU A 570 -5.15 19.70 10.95
CA GLU A 570 -4.08 20.47 11.63
C GLU A 570 -2.75 19.70 11.58
N MET A 571 -2.73 18.42 11.98
CA MET A 571 -1.53 17.59 12.00
C MET A 571 -0.93 17.41 10.60
N ILE A 572 -1.76 17.25 9.57
CA ILE A 572 -1.29 17.21 8.17
C ILE A 572 -0.64 18.56 7.80
N SER A 573 -1.27 19.68 8.17
CA SER A 573 -0.77 21.02 7.85
C SER A 573 0.55 21.35 8.57
N GLN A 574 0.75 20.80 9.76
CA GLN A 574 1.97 20.93 10.57
C GLN A 574 3.08 19.96 10.14
N GLY A 575 2.75 18.98 9.27
CA GLY A 575 3.70 17.97 8.81
C GLY A 575 3.98 16.87 9.85
N GLU A 576 3.09 16.67 10.80
CA GLU A 576 3.21 15.68 11.88
C GLU A 576 2.68 14.28 11.47
N VAL A 577 2.05 14.16 10.31
CA VAL A 577 1.57 12.89 9.78
C VAL A 577 2.62 12.26 8.88
N GLU A 578 2.83 10.96 9.03
CA GLU A 578 3.76 10.21 8.19
C GLU A 578 3.42 10.35 6.70
N PRO A 579 4.38 10.70 5.83
CA PRO A 579 4.14 10.94 4.40
C PRO A 579 3.47 9.77 3.66
N ASN A 580 3.74 8.53 4.06
CA ASN A 580 3.15 7.32 3.47
C ASN A 580 1.62 7.21 3.68
N LYS A 581 1.09 7.83 4.73
CA LYS A 581 -0.35 7.81 5.03
C LYS A 581 -1.14 8.83 4.21
N ILE A 582 -0.49 9.89 3.75
CA ILE A 582 -1.10 11.03 3.03
C ILE A 582 -0.57 11.20 1.60
N GLY A 583 0.22 10.25 1.09
CA GLY A 583 0.82 10.28 -0.25
C GLY A 583 -0.17 10.02 -1.40
N LYS A 584 -1.46 10.28 -1.21
CA LYS A 584 -2.51 10.08 -2.22
C LYS A 584 -2.39 11.09 -3.35
N THR A 585 -2.61 10.63 -4.60
CA THR A 585 -2.58 11.49 -5.79
C THR A 585 -3.96 11.77 -6.34
N VAL A 586 -4.95 10.95 -6.00
CA VAL A 586 -6.35 11.15 -6.36
C VAL A 586 -7.25 10.99 -5.15
N LEU A 587 -8.06 12.01 -4.88
CA LEU A 587 -9.09 12.02 -3.85
C LEU A 587 -10.46 12.08 -4.52
N VAL A 588 -11.32 11.13 -4.19
CA VAL A 588 -12.72 11.08 -4.64
C VAL A 588 -13.64 11.31 -3.45
N ILE A 589 -14.58 12.21 -3.58
CA ILE A 589 -15.53 12.58 -2.53
C ILE A 589 -16.95 12.34 -3.05
N ASP A 590 -17.69 11.49 -2.34
CA ASP A 590 -19.13 11.30 -2.58
C ASP A 590 -19.96 12.10 -1.58
N GLU A 591 -21.15 12.50 -2.00
CA GLU A 591 -22.09 13.37 -1.27
C GLU A 591 -21.38 14.67 -0.77
N ALA A 592 -20.63 15.31 -1.65
CA ALA A 592 -19.78 16.46 -1.32
C ALA A 592 -20.56 17.68 -0.76
N GLN A 593 -21.90 17.75 -0.97
CA GLN A 593 -22.76 18.76 -0.36
C GLN A 593 -22.84 18.66 1.16
N ASP A 594 -22.52 17.48 1.73
CA ASP A 594 -22.57 17.23 3.16
C ASP A 594 -21.29 17.62 3.90
N MET A 595 -20.27 18.12 3.19
CA MET A 595 -19.02 18.60 3.81
C MET A 595 -19.26 19.81 4.73
N GLY A 596 -18.82 19.68 5.98
CA GLY A 596 -18.64 20.81 6.87
C GLY A 596 -17.29 21.52 6.65
N VAL A 597 -17.02 22.47 7.52
CA VAL A 597 -15.74 23.24 7.46
C VAL A 597 -14.55 22.32 7.74
N ASP A 598 -14.67 21.38 8.66
CA ASP A 598 -13.58 20.50 9.08
C ASP A 598 -13.19 19.53 7.97
N GLU A 599 -14.20 18.92 7.29
CA GLU A 599 -13.96 18.06 6.15
C GLU A 599 -13.31 18.84 4.98
N TYR A 600 -13.79 20.06 4.73
CA TYR A 600 -13.18 20.93 3.72
C TYR A 600 -11.71 21.28 4.06
N ASN A 601 -11.43 21.60 5.31
CA ASN A 601 -10.06 21.88 5.79
C ASN A 601 -9.16 20.66 5.65
N LEU A 602 -9.68 19.45 5.93
CA LEU A 602 -8.95 18.21 5.70
C LEU A 602 -8.60 18.02 4.22
N VAL A 603 -9.57 18.23 3.32
CA VAL A 603 -9.34 18.15 1.87
C VAL A 603 -8.28 19.17 1.44
N LYS A 604 -8.33 20.40 1.94
CA LYS A 604 -7.33 21.44 1.65
C LYS A 604 -5.96 21.08 2.19
N ALA A 605 -5.86 20.52 3.39
CA ALA A 605 -4.59 20.07 3.96
C ALA A 605 -3.94 18.97 3.11
N LEU A 606 -4.72 18.01 2.64
CA LEU A 606 -4.26 16.96 1.71
C LEU A 606 -3.79 17.55 0.37
N MET A 607 -4.57 18.47 -0.22
CA MET A 607 -4.22 19.14 -1.48
C MET A 607 -2.95 19.99 -1.37
N ASN A 608 -2.75 20.65 -0.24
CA ASN A 608 -1.56 21.48 0.03
C ASN A 608 -0.32 20.62 0.26
N ASN A 609 -0.48 19.46 0.90
CA ASN A 609 0.62 18.50 1.08
C ASN A 609 1.07 17.86 -0.24
N ASN A 610 0.13 17.68 -1.18
CA ASN A 610 0.41 17.13 -2.50
C ASN A 610 -0.16 18.05 -3.59
N GLU A 611 0.66 18.94 -4.14
CA GLU A 611 0.26 19.88 -5.20
C GLU A 611 -0.26 19.20 -6.48
N GLU A 612 0.11 17.94 -6.71
CA GLU A 612 -0.34 17.13 -7.84
C GLU A 612 -1.63 16.35 -7.57
N MET A 613 -2.20 16.49 -6.36
CA MET A 613 -3.45 15.80 -6.02
C MET A 613 -4.58 16.29 -6.89
N ARG A 614 -5.29 15.32 -7.50
CA ARG A 614 -6.55 15.54 -8.21
C ARG A 614 -7.71 15.25 -7.28
N VAL A 615 -8.71 16.11 -7.29
CA VAL A 615 -9.93 15.95 -6.49
C VAL A 615 -11.13 15.78 -7.40
N ILE A 616 -11.96 14.78 -7.12
CA ILE A 616 -13.22 14.52 -7.82
C ILE A 616 -14.34 14.53 -6.78
N ALA A 617 -15.09 15.61 -6.74
CA ALA A 617 -16.17 15.81 -5.78
C ALA A 617 -17.52 15.72 -6.49
N VAL A 618 -18.37 14.81 -6.04
CA VAL A 618 -19.72 14.62 -6.59
C VAL A 618 -20.73 14.81 -5.46
N GLY A 619 -21.73 15.60 -5.72
CA GLY A 619 -22.76 15.88 -4.74
C GLY A 619 -24.05 16.43 -5.37
N ASP A 620 -25.08 16.60 -4.57
CA ASP A 620 -26.35 17.19 -4.94
C ASP A 620 -26.66 18.36 -4.00
N ASP A 621 -26.32 19.57 -4.43
CA ASP A 621 -26.52 20.80 -3.66
C ASP A 621 -28.01 21.03 -3.26
N ASP A 622 -28.96 20.49 -4.04
CA ASP A 622 -30.38 20.54 -3.72
C ASP A 622 -30.80 19.58 -2.57
N GLN A 623 -29.91 18.64 -2.19
CA GLN A 623 -30.15 17.64 -1.13
C GLN A 623 -29.35 17.89 0.15
N ASN A 624 -28.85 19.10 0.38
CA ASN A 624 -28.21 19.43 1.65
C ASN A 624 -29.25 19.55 2.77
N ILE A 625 -29.56 18.43 3.45
CA ILE A 625 -30.51 18.33 4.54
C ILE A 625 -29.85 18.23 5.92
N TYR A 626 -28.52 18.36 6.00
CA TYR A 626 -27.73 18.22 7.21
C TYR A 626 -27.09 19.54 7.71
N GLU A 627 -27.60 20.71 7.28
CA GLU A 627 -27.13 22.01 7.77
C GLU A 627 -27.12 22.10 9.31
N PHE A 628 -28.11 21.49 9.98
CA PHE A 628 -28.15 21.41 11.43
C PHE A 628 -27.00 20.62 12.08
N ARG A 629 -26.23 19.88 11.29
CA ARG A 629 -24.99 19.17 11.70
C ARG A 629 -23.71 19.90 11.29
N GLY A 630 -23.83 21.11 10.71
CA GLY A 630 -22.69 21.91 10.26
C GLY A 630 -22.27 21.66 8.81
N SER A 631 -23.05 20.85 8.02
CA SER A 631 -22.79 20.74 6.59
C SER A 631 -23.14 22.07 5.88
N ASP A 632 -22.31 22.43 4.91
CA ASP A 632 -22.49 23.64 4.11
C ASP A 632 -22.13 23.37 2.65
N SER A 633 -23.14 23.39 1.77
CA SER A 633 -22.94 23.19 0.33
C SER A 633 -22.01 24.24 -0.31
N SER A 634 -21.77 25.36 0.37
CA SER A 634 -20.79 26.36 -0.06
C SER A 634 -19.36 25.79 -0.10
N ASN A 635 -19.05 24.76 0.69
CA ASN A 635 -17.75 24.10 0.67
C ASN A 635 -17.52 23.33 -0.65
N MET A 636 -18.57 22.69 -1.18
CA MET A 636 -18.50 22.09 -2.52
C MET A 636 -18.33 23.18 -3.60
N TYR A 637 -18.99 24.31 -3.47
CA TYR A 637 -18.78 25.44 -4.38
C TYR A 637 -17.37 26.01 -4.31
N ARG A 638 -16.76 26.10 -3.13
CA ARG A 638 -15.35 26.54 -2.96
C ARG A 638 -14.38 25.69 -3.76
N LEU A 639 -14.62 24.39 -3.93
CA LEU A 639 -13.80 23.52 -4.76
C LEU A 639 -13.83 23.92 -6.25
N THR A 640 -14.90 24.58 -6.72
CA THR A 640 -14.97 25.08 -8.10
C THR A 640 -14.06 26.29 -8.34
N GLN A 641 -13.66 26.96 -7.26
CA GLN A 641 -12.79 28.16 -7.31
C GLN A 641 -11.28 27.79 -7.29
N GLU A 642 -10.95 26.50 -7.12
CA GLU A 642 -9.56 26.04 -7.16
C GLU A 642 -8.99 26.16 -8.58
N SER A 643 -7.71 26.49 -8.66
CA SER A 643 -7.02 26.58 -9.96
C SER A 643 -7.06 25.24 -10.71
N GLY A 644 -7.45 25.25 -11.95
CA GLY A 644 -7.59 24.05 -12.78
C GLY A 644 -8.84 23.23 -12.46
N SER A 645 -9.87 23.84 -11.83
CA SER A 645 -11.13 23.17 -11.58
C SER A 645 -12.05 23.19 -12.80
N LYS A 646 -12.86 22.14 -12.92
CA LYS A 646 -13.93 21.99 -13.90
C LYS A 646 -15.24 21.68 -13.18
N PHE A 647 -16.27 22.45 -13.51
CA PHE A 647 -17.63 22.25 -13.00
C PHE A 647 -18.50 21.56 -14.04
N ILE A 648 -19.25 20.53 -13.65
CA ILE A 648 -20.15 19.77 -14.53
C ILE A 648 -21.49 19.55 -13.85
N GLU A 649 -22.58 19.85 -14.57
CA GLU A 649 -23.94 19.56 -14.12
C GLU A 649 -24.44 18.23 -14.69
N MET A 650 -24.99 17.35 -13.84
CA MET A 650 -25.69 16.14 -14.22
C MET A 650 -27.17 16.27 -13.89
N THR A 651 -27.98 16.63 -14.86
CA THR A 651 -29.41 16.91 -14.69
C THR A 651 -30.32 15.84 -15.29
N GLU A 652 -29.77 14.81 -15.91
CA GLU A 652 -30.49 13.65 -16.44
C GLU A 652 -30.96 12.73 -15.30
N ASN A 653 -32.27 12.50 -15.13
CA ASN A 653 -32.81 11.61 -14.12
C ASN A 653 -33.29 10.29 -14.75
N TYR A 654 -32.62 9.19 -14.40
CA TYR A 654 -32.92 7.84 -14.89
C TYR A 654 -33.82 7.04 -13.93
N ARG A 655 -34.14 7.60 -12.75
CA ARG A 655 -34.87 6.90 -11.68
C ARG A 655 -36.36 7.16 -11.75
N SER A 656 -36.77 8.41 -11.88
CA SER A 656 -38.11 8.87 -11.62
C SER A 656 -38.89 9.20 -12.89
N ALA A 657 -40.18 8.94 -12.90
CA ALA A 657 -41.11 9.27 -13.97
C ALA A 657 -41.23 10.80 -14.19
N GLN A 658 -41.70 11.21 -15.37
CA GLN A 658 -41.72 12.61 -15.83
C GLN A 658 -42.47 13.56 -14.89
N HIS A 659 -43.66 13.19 -14.45
CA HIS A 659 -44.48 14.02 -13.56
C HIS A 659 -43.82 14.18 -12.17
N THR A 660 -43.16 13.16 -11.67
CA THR A 660 -42.39 13.23 -10.40
C THR A 660 -41.28 14.25 -10.51
N VAL A 661 -40.50 14.19 -11.60
CA VAL A 661 -39.38 15.12 -11.84
C VAL A 661 -39.90 16.55 -12.05
N SER A 662 -41.00 16.72 -12.81
CA SER A 662 -41.62 18.02 -13.04
C SER A 662 -42.13 18.65 -11.73
N PHE A 663 -42.76 17.83 -10.87
CA PHE A 663 -43.22 18.26 -9.56
C PHE A 663 -42.04 18.67 -8.65
N ALA A 664 -40.97 17.88 -8.60
CA ALA A 664 -39.76 18.19 -7.85
C ALA A 664 -39.12 19.50 -8.33
N ASN A 665 -39.00 19.71 -9.64
CA ASN A 665 -38.49 20.97 -10.21
C ASN A 665 -39.31 22.21 -9.76
N GLY A 666 -40.58 22.04 -9.42
CA GLY A 666 -41.39 23.11 -8.84
C GLY A 666 -40.87 23.58 -7.48
N PHE A 667 -40.45 22.65 -6.62
CA PHE A 667 -39.84 22.97 -5.31
C PHE A 667 -38.44 23.56 -5.45
N LEU A 668 -37.66 23.10 -6.42
CA LEU A 668 -36.28 23.59 -6.64
C LEU A 668 -36.23 25.10 -6.95
N LYS A 669 -37.33 25.69 -7.45
CA LYS A 669 -37.44 27.13 -7.68
C LYS A 669 -37.42 27.97 -6.39
N ALA A 670 -37.71 27.35 -5.24
CA ALA A 670 -37.69 28.00 -3.94
C ALA A 670 -36.32 27.98 -3.27
N ILE A 671 -35.31 27.33 -3.86
CA ILE A 671 -33.94 27.27 -3.33
C ILE A 671 -33.13 28.43 -3.94
N ASP A 672 -32.74 29.38 -3.09
CA ASP A 672 -32.10 30.63 -3.53
C ASP A 672 -30.66 30.44 -4.07
N LYS A 673 -29.90 29.49 -3.50
CA LYS A 673 -28.48 29.29 -3.82
C LYS A 673 -28.24 27.87 -4.35
N ARG A 674 -28.49 27.71 -5.64
CA ARG A 674 -28.23 26.43 -6.33
C ARG A 674 -26.97 26.51 -7.17
N MET A 675 -26.20 25.42 -7.18
CA MET A 675 -25.08 25.25 -8.10
C MET A 675 -25.55 24.87 -9.52
N LYS A 676 -26.62 24.06 -9.61
CA LYS A 676 -27.22 23.67 -10.88
C LYS A 676 -28.12 24.78 -11.44
N SER A 677 -27.80 25.23 -12.64
CA SER A 677 -28.59 26.22 -13.39
C SER A 677 -29.67 25.55 -14.25
N THR A 678 -29.46 24.31 -14.67
CA THR A 678 -30.32 23.57 -15.58
C THR A 678 -31.38 22.78 -14.80
N PRO A 679 -32.66 22.77 -15.24
CA PRO A 679 -33.68 21.92 -14.66
C PRO A 679 -33.37 20.43 -14.83
N ILE A 680 -33.82 19.61 -13.87
CA ILE A 680 -33.68 18.15 -13.94
C ILE A 680 -34.65 17.61 -14.99
N THR A 681 -34.19 16.72 -15.85
CA THR A 681 -34.97 16.12 -16.93
C THR A 681 -35.11 14.60 -16.72
N SER A 682 -36.33 14.08 -16.73
CA SER A 682 -36.54 12.62 -16.69
C SER A 682 -36.16 11.99 -18.02
N MET A 683 -35.38 10.92 -17.96
CA MET A 683 -35.00 10.09 -19.10
C MET A 683 -35.95 8.88 -19.26
N ARG A 684 -36.95 8.73 -18.40
CA ARG A 684 -37.96 7.68 -18.49
C ARG A 684 -39.13 8.12 -19.38
N GLU A 685 -39.64 7.19 -20.16
CA GLU A 685 -40.82 7.42 -21.01
C GLU A 685 -42.11 7.46 -20.22
N GLU A 686 -42.12 6.86 -19.02
CA GLU A 686 -43.29 6.81 -18.16
C GLU A 686 -43.67 8.20 -17.63
N ALA A 687 -44.93 8.58 -17.81
CA ALA A 687 -45.45 9.84 -17.29
C ALA A 687 -45.45 9.87 -15.74
N GLY A 688 -45.81 8.78 -15.11
CA GLY A 688 -45.98 8.69 -13.65
C GLY A 688 -47.23 9.45 -13.15
N ARG A 689 -47.44 9.39 -11.85
CA ARG A 689 -48.55 10.10 -11.21
C ARG A 689 -48.07 10.73 -9.91
N VAL A 690 -48.42 12.01 -9.71
CA VAL A 690 -48.26 12.72 -8.44
C VAL A 690 -49.63 13.07 -7.94
N GLU A 691 -49.94 12.73 -6.71
CA GLU A 691 -51.21 13.01 -6.05
C GLU A 691 -50.94 13.74 -4.73
N VAL A 692 -51.58 14.88 -4.53
CA VAL A 692 -51.49 15.66 -3.29
C VAL A 692 -52.84 15.59 -2.61
N THR A 693 -52.86 15.07 -1.41
CA THR A 693 -54.11 14.93 -0.63
C THR A 693 -54.02 15.76 0.65
N HIS A 694 -54.96 16.66 0.81
CA HIS A 694 -55.09 17.49 2.01
C HIS A 694 -56.09 16.87 2.99
N TYR A 695 -55.68 16.71 4.25
CA TYR A 695 -56.53 16.21 5.35
C TYR A 695 -56.75 17.27 6.40
N GLN A 696 -57.98 17.36 6.90
CA GLN A 696 -58.33 18.27 7.98
C GLN A 696 -58.15 17.68 9.38
N SER A 697 -57.80 16.38 9.46
CA SER A 697 -57.59 15.66 10.73
C SER A 697 -56.17 15.83 11.25
N LYS A 698 -56.01 15.89 12.58
CA LYS A 698 -54.70 15.85 13.26
C LYS A 698 -54.00 14.49 13.13
N TYR A 699 -54.70 13.43 12.71
CA TYR A 699 -54.19 12.06 12.62
C TYR A 699 -54.10 11.62 11.16
N MET A 700 -52.93 11.79 10.56
CA MET A 700 -52.65 11.38 9.15
C MET A 700 -52.44 9.89 8.95
N TYR A 701 -52.33 9.10 10.01
CA TYR A 701 -51.93 7.69 9.90
C TYR A 701 -52.97 6.83 9.18
N GLN A 702 -54.25 6.93 9.52
CA GLN A 702 -55.31 6.14 8.90
C GLN A 702 -55.46 6.43 7.39
N PRO A 703 -55.51 7.70 6.96
CA PRO A 703 -55.56 8.04 5.54
C PRO A 703 -54.35 7.51 4.72
N LEU A 704 -53.16 7.49 5.33
CA LEU A 704 -51.98 6.88 4.68
C LEU A 704 -52.13 5.36 4.52
N VAL A 705 -52.63 4.67 5.56
CA VAL A 705 -52.89 3.24 5.51
C VAL A 705 -53.96 2.93 4.45
N ASP A 706 -55.05 3.71 4.39
CA ASP A 706 -56.10 3.55 3.38
C ASP A 706 -55.60 3.82 1.96
N CYS A 707 -54.69 4.77 1.79
CA CYS A 707 -54.03 5.02 0.52
C CYS A 707 -53.17 3.82 0.09
N LEU A 708 -52.38 3.26 0.99
CA LEU A 708 -51.54 2.08 0.72
C LEU A 708 -52.40 0.85 0.39
N ILE A 709 -53.51 0.65 1.06
CA ILE A 709 -54.45 -0.45 0.77
C ILE A 709 -55.01 -0.31 -0.64
N ARG A 710 -55.40 0.89 -1.04
CA ARG A 710 -55.95 1.16 -2.38
C ARG A 710 -54.93 0.91 -3.51
N HIS A 711 -53.61 1.06 -3.22
CA HIS A 711 -52.55 0.94 -4.20
C HIS A 711 -51.72 -0.36 -4.05
N LYS A 712 -52.24 -1.34 -3.30
CA LYS A 712 -51.54 -2.58 -2.94
C LYS A 712 -51.12 -3.48 -4.14
N GLU A 713 -51.59 -3.19 -5.32
CA GLU A 713 -51.57 -4.19 -6.41
C GLU A 713 -50.28 -4.27 -7.25
N LYS A 714 -49.34 -3.34 -7.18
CA LYS A 714 -48.17 -3.36 -8.07
C LYS A 714 -46.89 -2.81 -7.43
N GLY A 715 -45.99 -3.72 -7.00
CA GLY A 715 -44.61 -3.38 -6.66
C GLY A 715 -44.37 -3.13 -5.16
N THR A 716 -43.26 -2.48 -4.84
CA THR A 716 -42.88 -2.08 -3.47
C THR A 716 -43.32 -0.67 -3.16
N SER A 717 -43.84 -0.46 -1.97
CA SER A 717 -44.25 0.87 -1.47
C SER A 717 -43.30 1.30 -0.35
N CYS A 718 -42.95 2.59 -0.33
CA CYS A 718 -42.18 3.20 0.75
C CYS A 718 -42.99 4.36 1.35
N VAL A 719 -43.07 4.42 2.68
CA VAL A 719 -43.67 5.53 3.40
C VAL A 719 -42.60 6.30 4.12
N LEU A 720 -42.49 7.58 3.86
CA LEU A 720 -41.58 8.49 4.54
C LEU A 720 -42.37 9.30 5.59
N THR A 721 -41.80 9.44 6.77
CA THR A 721 -42.34 10.20 7.89
C THR A 721 -41.35 11.23 8.40
N GLN A 722 -41.81 12.24 9.10
CA GLN A 722 -40.94 13.25 9.69
C GLN A 722 -40.16 12.72 10.91
N THR A 723 -40.80 11.81 11.68
CA THR A 723 -40.19 11.27 12.89
C THR A 723 -40.19 9.74 12.89
N ASN A 724 -39.28 9.17 13.68
CA ASN A 724 -39.19 7.73 13.87
C ASN A 724 -40.40 7.16 14.59
N GLU A 725 -41.02 7.93 15.50
CA GLU A 725 -42.22 7.53 16.22
C GLU A 725 -43.40 7.34 15.25
N GLU A 726 -43.58 8.26 14.31
CA GLU A 726 -44.59 8.13 13.26
C GLU A 726 -44.41 6.88 12.41
N ALA A 727 -43.17 6.55 12.07
CA ALA A 727 -42.85 5.34 11.29
C ALA A 727 -43.20 4.05 12.07
N VAL A 728 -42.94 4.01 13.39
CA VAL A 728 -43.31 2.88 14.26
C VAL A 728 -44.85 2.73 14.35
N ILE A 729 -45.56 3.84 14.55
CA ILE A 729 -47.04 3.85 14.62
C ILE A 729 -47.62 3.34 13.31
N LEU A 730 -47.13 3.83 12.16
CA LEU A 730 -47.57 3.40 10.84
C LEU A 730 -47.29 1.92 10.59
N MET A 731 -46.10 1.43 10.99
CA MET A 731 -45.77 0.01 10.88
C MET A 731 -46.75 -0.85 11.70
N ALA A 732 -47.10 -0.44 12.93
CA ALA A 732 -48.07 -1.14 13.78
C ALA A 732 -49.45 -1.18 13.15
N LEU A 733 -49.93 -0.06 12.60
CA LEU A 733 -51.23 0.04 11.92
C LEU A 733 -51.26 -0.83 10.64
N LEU A 734 -50.19 -0.82 9.82
CA LEU A 734 -50.09 -1.65 8.63
C LEU A 734 -50.11 -3.14 8.97
N ARG A 735 -49.39 -3.56 10.01
CA ARG A 735 -49.42 -4.95 10.51
C ARG A 735 -50.81 -5.35 11.00
N LYS A 736 -51.53 -4.46 11.69
CA LYS A 736 -52.91 -4.71 12.13
C LYS A 736 -53.85 -4.94 10.96
N GLN A 737 -53.56 -4.34 9.80
CA GLN A 737 -54.33 -4.55 8.54
C GLN A 737 -53.75 -5.71 7.69
N GLY A 738 -52.89 -6.53 8.24
CA GLY A 738 -52.30 -7.67 7.53
C GLY A 738 -51.28 -7.29 6.43
N ILE A 739 -50.79 -6.06 6.43
CA ILE A 739 -49.78 -5.60 5.48
C ILE A 739 -48.38 -5.81 6.11
N ASN A 740 -47.61 -6.71 5.49
CA ASN A 740 -46.24 -6.95 5.94
C ASN A 740 -45.35 -5.74 5.61
N SER A 741 -44.81 -5.09 6.63
CA SER A 741 -44.02 -3.88 6.51
C SER A 741 -42.73 -4.01 7.31
N LYS A 742 -41.64 -3.43 6.78
CA LYS A 742 -40.33 -3.40 7.42
C LYS A 742 -39.92 -1.96 7.74
N LEU A 743 -39.61 -1.70 9.00
CA LEU A 743 -39.00 -0.43 9.40
C LEU A 743 -37.56 -0.40 8.94
N ILE A 744 -37.17 0.61 8.13
CA ILE A 744 -35.81 0.84 7.68
C ILE A 744 -35.20 1.93 8.56
N GLN A 745 -34.77 1.52 9.75
CA GLN A 745 -34.15 2.42 10.72
C GLN A 745 -33.08 1.65 11.50
N SER A 746 -31.99 2.32 11.86
CA SER A 746 -31.08 1.77 12.86
C SER A 746 -31.72 1.91 14.24
N MET A 747 -31.77 0.82 15.01
CA MET A 747 -32.34 0.78 16.37
C MET A 747 -31.50 1.55 17.40
N ASP A 748 -30.34 2.12 16.98
CA ASP A 748 -29.37 2.78 17.88
C ASP A 748 -29.89 4.12 18.47
N GLY A 749 -30.99 4.65 18.00
CA GLY A 749 -31.62 5.87 18.52
C GLY A 749 -32.80 5.66 19.46
N LEU A 750 -33.17 4.43 19.80
CA LEU A 750 -34.31 4.07 20.67
C LEU A 750 -33.89 3.52 22.04
N ARG A 751 -32.61 3.69 22.44
CA ARG A 751 -32.11 3.38 23.79
C ARG A 751 -31.91 4.62 24.61
#